data_f438ce0e7c6deaf2785c1eb8b72046e6
#
_entry.id   f438ce0e7c6deaf2785c1eb8b72046e6
#
_cell.length_a   1.000
_cell.length_b   1.000
_cell.length_c   1.000
_cell.angle_alpha   90.00
_cell.angle_beta   90.00
_cell.angle_gamma   90.00
#
_symmetry.space_group_name_H-M   'P 1'
#
loop_
_entity.id
_entity.type
_entity.pdbx_description
1 polymer ?
#
loop_
_entity_poly.entity_id
_entity_poly.type
_entity_poly.pdbx_seq_one_letter_code
_entity_poly.pdbx_strand_id
1 'polypeptide(L)'
;MGRSFYRYADSVLRVAVEKNGAVRYPTGAVITSPEEELESGGANGFIPGIDFHATGRPGSISIEESAEGFVIRITLGEDQGVFGLGQEIGPLNKRGRIYEMYNTDDPDHSPSKTRLYSTLPVFYLISPGGCTGFFLDHSGYSKFDVAFEKRDTLLISVEGSAFDLYVMSGTPGEMIKKIFRLTGKPLFLPVWSLGFQQSRWSYPDEESVMNVASKMREKEIPCDVIYLDIDYMDDYKVFTWNARRFPDPRSMVKRLEEMGFKVVTIVDPGVKAAEGYGVFEEGKRENVFCKREDGRDFRPAVWPGESRFPDFLNSKARRWWGDLYREFVELGISGFWNDMNEPSIFYTAESLADLSEMMKALKNDGGIETDALFGKVVSLKKYYDHGRDFYQEDDAGLRHLHRNVRNVYGFNMARAVFEGLKRIRPEQRVFSITRSSYTGIQRYAILWTGDNESQWEQLLSEIKMVQSISLAGVSFTGCDVGGFGGNCHGELLARWTQFGAFLPFFRNHSAMGTRPQEPWAFDGEIERIVKKTVELRYSLLPYIYSVLRDSSEGNSSMIRPLIMIWPEDRDTYQADDQYMFGPSLMVAPVYTLNARGRHVYLPGCDWLNLSSGEIVRKGHRWAEAPLDTVPLYLKEDSLIVSTEPSQYLESAVWSRIEV
;
A
#
# COMPACT_ATOMS: atom_id res chain seq x y z
N MET A 1 -2.06 -34.74 -3.64
CA MET A 1 -2.71 -33.47 -3.29
C MET A 1 -3.92 -33.76 -2.40
N GLY A 2 -3.93 -33.21 -1.18
CA GLY A 2 -5.06 -33.18 -0.26
C GLY A 2 -5.88 -31.91 -0.46
N ARG A 3 -7.20 -31.99 -0.28
CA ARG A 3 -8.10 -30.83 -0.24
C ARG A 3 -9.05 -30.99 0.93
N SER A 4 -9.16 -29.94 1.76
CA SER A 4 -10.15 -29.84 2.82
C SER A 4 -10.97 -28.57 2.64
N PHE A 5 -12.24 -28.63 2.99
CA PHE A 5 -13.20 -27.55 2.81
C PHE A 5 -13.74 -27.11 4.16
N TYR A 6 -13.76 -25.81 4.40
CA TYR A 6 -14.20 -25.23 5.67
C TYR A 6 -15.21 -24.11 5.40
N ARG A 7 -16.33 -24.15 6.12
CA ARG A 7 -17.33 -23.10 6.10
C ARG A 7 -16.97 -22.03 7.14
N TYR A 8 -17.04 -20.81 6.71
CA TYR A 8 -17.04 -19.62 7.56
C TYR A 8 -18.40 -18.95 7.52
N ALA A 9 -18.69 -18.05 8.47
CA ALA A 9 -19.89 -17.23 8.46
C ALA A 9 -20.07 -16.47 7.13
N ASP A 10 -21.31 -16.10 6.82
CA ASP A 10 -21.66 -15.21 5.71
C ASP A 10 -21.29 -15.71 4.29
N SER A 11 -21.49 -16.99 4.03
CA SER A 11 -21.22 -17.57 2.69
C SER A 11 -19.76 -17.40 2.27
N VAL A 12 -18.83 -17.75 3.15
CA VAL A 12 -17.39 -17.85 2.87
C VAL A 12 -16.95 -19.30 2.99
N LEU A 13 -16.32 -19.80 1.92
CA LEU A 13 -15.75 -21.14 1.83
C LEU A 13 -14.22 -21.03 1.78
N ARG A 14 -13.51 -21.73 2.65
CA ARG A 14 -12.08 -21.96 2.54
C ARG A 14 -11.81 -23.32 1.91
N VAL A 15 -10.99 -23.34 0.88
CA VAL A 15 -10.43 -24.54 0.25
C VAL A 15 -8.96 -24.59 0.65
N ALA A 16 -8.64 -25.48 1.58
CA ALA A 16 -7.26 -25.72 2.00
C ALA A 16 -6.64 -26.77 1.09
N VAL A 17 -5.50 -26.46 0.46
CA VAL A 17 -4.83 -27.32 -0.52
C VAL A 17 -3.41 -27.60 -0.06
N GLU A 18 -2.98 -28.87 -0.13
CA GLU A 18 -1.63 -29.27 0.28
C GLU A 18 -1.12 -30.50 -0.47
N LYS A 19 0.20 -30.58 -0.66
CA LYS A 19 0.93 -31.80 -1.04
C LYS A 19 1.14 -32.69 0.19
N ASN A 20 1.37 -33.99 -0.03
CA ASN A 20 1.73 -34.89 1.07
C ASN A 20 3.04 -34.42 1.74
N GLY A 21 3.02 -34.29 3.08
CA GLY A 21 4.16 -33.77 3.85
C GLY A 21 4.36 -32.25 3.71
N ALA A 22 3.31 -31.51 3.35
CA ALA A 22 3.35 -30.07 3.11
C ALA A 22 3.77 -29.29 4.38
N VAL A 23 4.53 -28.22 4.15
CA VAL A 23 4.77 -27.16 5.12
C VAL A 23 3.88 -25.98 4.74
N ARG A 24 3.00 -25.56 5.67
CA ARG A 24 2.21 -24.35 5.52
C ARG A 24 3.03 -23.15 5.97
N TYR A 25 3.01 -22.11 5.16
CA TYR A 25 3.69 -20.87 5.48
C TYR A 25 2.73 -19.93 6.21
N PRO A 26 3.10 -19.42 7.40
CA PRO A 26 2.23 -18.54 8.17
C PRO A 26 2.08 -17.17 7.45
N THR A 27 0.85 -16.73 7.23
CA THR A 27 0.57 -15.40 6.67
C THR A 27 0.12 -14.40 7.73
N GLY A 28 -0.62 -14.86 8.73
CA GLY A 28 -1.24 -13.99 9.74
C GLY A 28 -2.34 -13.07 9.19
N ALA A 29 -2.75 -13.27 7.94
CA ALA A 29 -3.80 -12.46 7.29
C ALA A 29 -5.17 -12.72 7.91
N VAL A 30 -5.59 -13.96 7.98
CA VAL A 30 -6.90 -14.37 8.50
C VAL A 30 -6.88 -14.47 10.03
N ILE A 31 -7.89 -13.86 10.67
CA ILE A 31 -8.02 -13.79 12.14
C ILE A 31 -9.25 -14.52 12.68
N THR A 32 -10.10 -15.04 11.80
CA THR A 32 -11.32 -15.77 12.16
C THR A 32 -11.11 -17.28 12.02
N SER A 33 -11.88 -18.08 12.78
CA SER A 33 -11.88 -19.52 12.68
C SER A 33 -13.07 -20.01 11.82
N PRO A 34 -12.93 -21.18 11.16
CA PRO A 34 -14.08 -21.80 10.48
C PRO A 34 -15.15 -22.23 11.49
N GLU A 35 -16.40 -22.24 11.03
CA GLU A 35 -17.55 -22.75 11.79
C GLU A 35 -17.64 -24.28 11.70
N GLU A 36 -17.29 -24.82 10.54
CA GLU A 36 -17.48 -26.24 10.23
C GLU A 36 -16.48 -26.71 9.16
N GLU A 37 -15.97 -27.92 9.29
CA GLU A 37 -15.31 -28.65 8.21
C GLU A 37 -16.36 -29.41 7.39
N LEU A 38 -16.33 -29.25 6.06
CA LEU A 38 -17.27 -29.85 5.14
C LEU A 38 -16.66 -31.08 4.48
N GLU A 39 -17.49 -32.15 4.27
CA GLU A 39 -17.09 -33.20 3.36
C GLU A 39 -16.93 -32.64 1.93
N SER A 40 -16.11 -33.28 1.10
CA SER A 40 -15.76 -32.79 -0.24
C SER A 40 -16.99 -32.58 -1.14
N GLY A 41 -18.06 -33.40 -0.98
CA GLY A 41 -19.33 -33.22 -1.66
C GLY A 41 -20.17 -32.04 -1.21
N GLY A 42 -20.04 -31.62 0.04
CA GLY A 42 -20.77 -30.49 0.64
C GLY A 42 -20.30 -29.11 0.21
N ALA A 43 -19.13 -29.02 -0.40
CA ALA A 43 -18.58 -27.76 -0.92
C ALA A 43 -19.28 -27.29 -2.20
N ASN A 44 -19.83 -28.24 -2.98
CA ASN A 44 -20.55 -27.93 -4.22
C ASN A 44 -21.92 -27.30 -3.93
N GLY A 45 -22.17 -26.18 -4.60
CA GLY A 45 -23.38 -25.38 -4.41
C GLY A 45 -23.40 -24.53 -3.15
N PHE A 46 -22.36 -24.59 -2.29
CA PHE A 46 -22.25 -23.69 -1.15
C PHE A 46 -22.04 -22.24 -1.59
N ILE A 47 -21.22 -22.02 -2.62
CA ILE A 47 -21.07 -20.71 -3.27
C ILE A 47 -21.85 -20.75 -4.60
N PRO A 48 -22.93 -19.96 -4.77
CA PRO A 48 -23.69 -19.93 -6.00
C PRO A 48 -22.81 -19.61 -7.22
N GLY A 49 -22.97 -20.39 -8.29
CA GLY A 49 -22.24 -20.21 -9.54
C GLY A 49 -20.80 -20.72 -9.54
N ILE A 50 -20.32 -21.31 -8.44
CA ILE A 50 -18.99 -21.93 -8.35
C ILE A 50 -19.12 -23.46 -8.31
N ASP A 51 -18.30 -24.10 -9.13
CA ASP A 51 -18.26 -25.55 -9.23
C ASP A 51 -16.81 -26.05 -9.27
N PHE A 52 -16.45 -26.85 -8.27
CA PHE A 52 -15.12 -27.46 -8.14
C PHE A 52 -14.96 -28.80 -8.89
N HIS A 53 -16.04 -29.30 -9.53
CA HIS A 53 -16.06 -30.58 -10.24
C HIS A 53 -16.38 -30.47 -11.74
N ALA A 54 -17.06 -29.38 -12.16
CA ALA A 54 -17.31 -29.14 -13.58
C ALA A 54 -16.06 -28.52 -14.27
N THR A 55 -16.03 -28.72 -15.58
CA THR A 55 -14.98 -28.08 -16.43
C THR A 55 -15.66 -27.35 -17.60
N GLY A 56 -15.08 -26.18 -17.96
CA GLY A 56 -15.45 -25.43 -19.16
C GLY A 56 -16.74 -24.61 -19.07
N ARG A 57 -17.39 -24.50 -17.90
CA ARG A 57 -18.52 -23.59 -17.67
C ARG A 57 -18.06 -22.37 -16.84
N PRO A 58 -18.60 -21.18 -17.07
CA PRO A 58 -18.31 -20.03 -16.20
C PRO A 58 -18.48 -20.38 -14.71
N GLY A 59 -17.49 -20.02 -13.87
CA GLY A 59 -17.46 -20.38 -12.45
C GLY A 59 -16.87 -21.75 -12.13
N SER A 60 -16.49 -22.56 -13.13
CA SER A 60 -15.74 -23.81 -12.88
C SER A 60 -14.34 -23.52 -12.35
N ILE A 61 -13.95 -24.22 -11.28
CA ILE A 61 -12.60 -24.11 -10.66
C ILE A 61 -11.95 -25.49 -10.70
N SER A 62 -10.80 -25.61 -11.34
CA SER A 62 -9.93 -26.77 -11.20
C SER A 62 -8.63 -26.39 -10.49
N ILE A 63 -8.11 -27.31 -9.67
CA ILE A 63 -6.84 -27.16 -8.97
C ILE A 63 -6.02 -28.42 -9.30
N GLU A 64 -4.83 -28.21 -9.84
CA GLU A 64 -3.93 -29.28 -10.26
C GLU A 64 -2.57 -29.10 -9.57
N GLU A 65 -1.91 -30.21 -9.26
CA GLU A 65 -0.54 -30.20 -8.76
C GLU A 65 0.43 -30.00 -9.94
N SER A 66 1.45 -29.19 -9.75
CA SER A 66 2.52 -28.96 -10.70
C SER A 66 3.91 -29.25 -10.09
N ALA A 67 4.95 -29.22 -10.89
CA ALA A 67 6.32 -29.46 -10.41
C ALA A 67 6.72 -28.44 -9.31
N GLU A 68 6.37 -27.16 -9.48
CA GLU A 68 6.75 -26.07 -8.57
C GLU A 68 5.72 -25.82 -7.46
N GLY A 69 4.49 -26.31 -7.61
CA GLY A 69 3.42 -26.03 -6.67
C GLY A 69 2.06 -26.48 -7.19
N PHE A 70 1.21 -25.50 -7.52
CA PHE A 70 -0.17 -25.74 -7.97
C PHE A 70 -0.56 -24.80 -9.10
N VAL A 71 -1.56 -25.23 -9.87
CA VAL A 71 -2.22 -24.42 -10.89
C VAL A 71 -3.72 -24.41 -10.61
N ILE A 72 -4.28 -23.22 -10.43
CA ILE A 72 -5.72 -23.00 -10.28
C ILE A 72 -6.23 -22.43 -11.59
N ARG A 73 -7.28 -23.02 -12.15
CA ARG A 73 -7.97 -22.52 -13.36
C ARG A 73 -9.38 -22.14 -13.00
N ILE A 74 -9.78 -20.92 -13.32
CA ILE A 74 -11.14 -20.43 -13.16
C ILE A 74 -11.67 -20.07 -14.54
N THR A 75 -12.76 -20.69 -14.96
CA THR A 75 -13.40 -20.36 -16.24
C THR A 75 -14.21 -19.08 -16.10
N LEU A 76 -13.93 -18.10 -16.96
CA LEU A 76 -14.56 -16.78 -16.97
C LEU A 76 -15.69 -16.72 -17.99
N GLY A 77 -16.79 -16.06 -17.61
CA GLY A 77 -17.83 -15.65 -18.56
C GLY A 77 -17.37 -14.48 -19.45
N GLU A 78 -18.00 -14.33 -20.62
CA GLU A 78 -17.69 -13.22 -21.54
C GLU A 78 -17.94 -11.85 -20.89
N ASP A 79 -19.01 -11.76 -20.10
CA ASP A 79 -19.46 -10.53 -19.43
C ASP A 79 -18.84 -10.27 -18.06
N GLN A 80 -17.99 -11.19 -17.59
CA GLN A 80 -17.34 -11.03 -16.29
C GLN A 80 -16.10 -10.15 -16.38
N GLY A 81 -16.04 -9.12 -15.54
CA GLY A 81 -14.80 -8.39 -15.24
C GLY A 81 -14.06 -9.04 -14.07
N VAL A 82 -12.75 -8.86 -14.03
CA VAL A 82 -11.87 -9.25 -12.91
C VAL A 82 -11.31 -8.00 -12.26
N PHE A 83 -11.62 -7.79 -10.99
CA PHE A 83 -11.26 -6.56 -10.25
C PHE A 83 -10.49 -6.90 -8.98
N GLY A 84 -9.68 -5.98 -8.45
CA GLY A 84 -8.88 -6.20 -7.24
C GLY A 84 -7.41 -6.41 -7.53
N LEU A 85 -6.77 -7.39 -6.86
CA LEU A 85 -5.33 -7.68 -6.87
C LEU A 85 -4.45 -6.58 -6.24
N GLY A 86 -5.05 -5.55 -5.63
CA GLY A 86 -4.34 -4.56 -4.82
C GLY A 86 -3.39 -3.67 -5.59
N GLN A 87 -2.13 -3.61 -5.18
CA GLN A 87 -1.11 -2.70 -5.67
C GLN A 87 -0.53 -3.17 -7.01
N GLU A 88 -1.29 -2.99 -8.07
CA GLU A 88 -0.92 -3.44 -9.42
C GLU A 88 -1.13 -2.32 -10.44
N ILE A 89 -0.17 -2.14 -11.35
CA ILE A 89 -0.25 -1.17 -12.43
C ILE A 89 -1.20 -1.66 -13.52
N GLY A 90 -2.02 -0.77 -14.05
CA GLY A 90 -2.93 -1.05 -15.15
C GLY A 90 -4.39 -0.74 -14.84
N PRO A 91 -5.31 -1.17 -15.69
CA PRO A 91 -6.73 -0.87 -15.54
C PRO A 91 -7.32 -1.52 -14.27
N LEU A 92 -8.42 -0.97 -13.79
CA LEU A 92 -9.14 -1.54 -12.65
C LEU A 92 -9.72 -2.92 -12.98
N ASN A 93 -10.24 -3.10 -14.20
CA ASN A 93 -10.56 -4.43 -14.75
C ASN A 93 -9.27 -5.10 -15.23
N LYS A 94 -8.83 -6.13 -14.54
CA LYS A 94 -7.54 -6.80 -14.70
C LYS A 94 -7.42 -7.72 -15.91
N ARG A 95 -8.51 -7.96 -16.67
CA ARG A 95 -8.49 -8.87 -17.84
C ARG A 95 -7.47 -8.43 -18.91
N GLY A 96 -6.84 -9.43 -19.53
CA GLY A 96 -5.87 -9.23 -20.61
C GLY A 96 -4.45 -8.91 -20.14
N ARG A 97 -4.12 -9.17 -18.87
CA ARG A 97 -2.77 -8.92 -18.31
C ARG A 97 -2.32 -10.04 -17.38
N ILE A 98 -1.01 -10.03 -17.11
CA ILE A 98 -0.35 -10.91 -16.13
C ILE A 98 0.05 -10.04 -14.92
N TYR A 99 -0.13 -10.59 -13.71
CA TYR A 99 0.27 -9.99 -12.45
C TYR A 99 1.02 -11.00 -11.60
N GLU A 100 2.04 -10.55 -10.88
CA GLU A 100 2.87 -11.38 -10.02
C GLU A 100 2.78 -10.90 -8.58
N MET A 101 2.38 -11.78 -7.68
CA MET A 101 2.29 -11.53 -6.26
C MET A 101 3.61 -11.85 -5.57
N TYR A 102 4.51 -10.88 -5.49
CA TYR A 102 5.82 -11.02 -4.88
C TYR A 102 6.41 -9.65 -4.55
N ASN A 103 6.41 -9.25 -3.30
CA ASN A 103 6.83 -7.94 -2.84
C ASN A 103 8.23 -7.60 -3.33
N THR A 104 8.35 -6.50 -4.07
CA THR A 104 9.58 -6.14 -4.78
C THR A 104 9.83 -4.64 -4.63
N ASP A 105 11.05 -4.28 -4.24
CA ASP A 105 11.52 -2.90 -4.31
C ASP A 105 11.82 -2.58 -5.78
N ASP A 106 10.92 -1.83 -6.40
CA ASP A 106 11.05 -1.42 -7.80
C ASP A 106 10.42 -0.03 -8.00
N PRO A 107 11.24 1.03 -8.00
CA PRO A 107 10.79 2.41 -8.15
C PRO A 107 10.35 2.77 -9.57
N ASP A 108 10.55 1.89 -10.55
CA ASP A 108 10.08 2.09 -11.93
C ASP A 108 8.62 1.63 -12.07
N HIS A 109 7.65 2.53 -11.86
CA HIS A 109 6.23 2.25 -12.04
C HIS A 109 5.79 2.30 -13.51
N SER A 110 6.58 1.69 -14.39
CA SER A 110 6.24 1.64 -15.83
C SER A 110 5.03 0.74 -16.12
N PRO A 111 4.30 0.98 -17.22
CA PRO A 111 3.11 0.19 -17.57
C PRO A 111 3.36 -1.31 -17.80
N SER A 112 4.60 -1.71 -18.00
CA SER A 112 5.00 -3.11 -18.22
C SER A 112 5.23 -3.90 -16.94
N LYS A 113 5.23 -3.24 -15.77
CA LYS A 113 5.45 -3.91 -14.48
C LYS A 113 4.30 -4.86 -14.15
N THR A 114 4.68 -6.01 -13.60
CA THR A 114 3.78 -7.09 -13.20
C THR A 114 3.74 -7.28 -11.68
N ARG A 115 4.58 -6.56 -10.92
CA ARG A 115 4.69 -6.63 -9.46
C ARG A 115 5.24 -5.33 -8.88
N LEU A 116 4.84 -5.00 -7.66
CA LEU A 116 5.29 -3.84 -6.89
C LEU A 116 5.58 -4.24 -5.42
N TYR A 117 5.49 -3.27 -4.50
CA TYR A 117 5.92 -3.39 -3.11
C TYR A 117 5.03 -4.28 -2.24
N SER A 118 3.75 -4.47 -2.61
CA SER A 118 2.76 -5.13 -1.73
C SER A 118 1.94 -6.18 -2.46
N THR A 119 1.76 -7.32 -1.80
CA THR A 119 0.93 -8.42 -2.30
C THR A 119 -0.43 -8.42 -1.59
N LEU A 120 -1.50 -8.18 -2.35
CA LEU A 120 -2.88 -8.16 -1.87
C LEU A 120 -3.76 -9.04 -2.77
N PRO A 121 -3.67 -10.38 -2.69
CA PRO A 121 -4.25 -11.30 -3.67
C PRO A 121 -5.75 -11.55 -3.42
N VAL A 122 -6.49 -10.45 -3.29
CA VAL A 122 -7.95 -10.40 -3.20
C VAL A 122 -8.50 -9.93 -4.53
N PHE A 123 -9.41 -10.68 -5.13
CA PHE A 123 -10.00 -10.33 -6.41
C PHE A 123 -11.47 -10.74 -6.50
N TYR A 124 -12.16 -10.16 -7.47
CA TYR A 124 -13.59 -10.33 -7.66
C TYR A 124 -13.91 -10.61 -9.12
N LEU A 125 -14.78 -11.58 -9.33
CA LEU A 125 -15.47 -11.78 -10.61
C LEU A 125 -16.81 -11.08 -10.52
N ILE A 126 -16.99 -10.00 -11.29
CA ILE A 126 -18.20 -9.19 -11.29
C ILE A 126 -18.87 -9.27 -12.65
N SER A 127 -20.18 -9.53 -12.66
CA SER A 127 -21.05 -9.46 -13.83
C SER A 127 -22.39 -8.83 -13.43
N PRO A 128 -23.21 -8.33 -14.40
CA PRO A 128 -24.60 -7.99 -14.11
C PRO A 128 -25.33 -9.21 -13.55
N GLY A 129 -25.68 -9.25 -12.33
CA GLY A 129 -26.37 -10.36 -11.67
C GLY A 129 -25.55 -11.15 -10.66
N GLY A 130 -24.27 -10.76 -10.40
CA GLY A 130 -23.54 -11.41 -9.33
C GLY A 130 -22.10 -10.99 -9.15
N CYS A 131 -21.64 -11.18 -7.94
CA CYS A 131 -20.25 -10.99 -7.55
C CYS A 131 -19.74 -12.20 -6.77
N THR A 132 -18.59 -12.74 -7.21
CA THR A 132 -17.86 -13.76 -6.47
C THR A 132 -16.50 -13.19 -6.10
N GLY A 133 -16.18 -13.19 -4.81
CA GLY A 133 -14.90 -12.74 -4.28
C GLY A 133 -13.97 -13.90 -3.99
N PHE A 134 -12.68 -13.67 -4.13
CA PHE A 134 -11.62 -14.62 -3.87
C PHE A 134 -10.51 -13.97 -3.05
N PHE A 135 -9.91 -14.74 -2.16
CA PHE A 135 -8.67 -14.40 -1.50
C PHE A 135 -7.74 -15.61 -1.53
N LEU A 136 -6.59 -15.47 -2.19
CA LEU A 136 -5.53 -16.49 -2.20
C LEU A 136 -4.58 -16.22 -1.04
N ASP A 137 -4.69 -16.96 0.06
CA ASP A 137 -3.82 -16.80 1.22
C ASP A 137 -2.55 -17.66 1.05
N HIS A 138 -1.49 -17.01 0.53
CA HIS A 138 -0.20 -17.60 0.24
C HIS A 138 0.92 -16.55 0.34
N SER A 139 1.92 -16.77 1.21
CA SER A 139 2.97 -15.80 1.50
C SER A 139 4.17 -15.81 0.54
N GLY A 140 4.26 -16.80 -0.33
CA GLY A 140 5.29 -16.93 -1.36
C GLY A 140 4.86 -16.38 -2.71
N TYR A 141 5.58 -16.78 -3.76
CA TYR A 141 5.30 -16.33 -5.13
C TYR A 141 4.02 -16.95 -5.68
N SER A 142 3.21 -16.11 -6.32
CA SER A 142 2.11 -16.56 -7.19
C SER A 142 1.96 -15.63 -8.40
N LYS A 143 1.45 -16.20 -9.52
CA LYS A 143 1.28 -15.50 -10.80
C LYS A 143 -0.16 -15.65 -11.27
N PHE A 144 -0.76 -14.56 -11.65
CA PHE A 144 -2.12 -14.46 -12.17
C PHE A 144 -2.08 -14.10 -13.66
N ASP A 145 -2.40 -15.03 -14.52
CA ASP A 145 -2.74 -14.76 -15.92
C ASP A 145 -4.24 -14.51 -16.00
N VAL A 146 -4.61 -13.25 -16.09
CA VAL A 146 -6.01 -12.81 -16.08
C VAL A 146 -6.52 -12.71 -17.51
N ALA A 147 -6.82 -13.88 -18.14
CA ALA A 147 -7.32 -13.94 -19.50
C ALA A 147 -6.38 -13.31 -20.56
N PHE A 148 -5.08 -13.33 -20.33
CA PHE A 148 -4.06 -12.83 -21.27
C PHE A 148 -3.75 -13.90 -22.33
N GLU A 149 -3.33 -15.11 -21.92
CA GLU A 149 -3.06 -16.22 -22.84
C GLU A 149 -4.37 -16.83 -23.38
N LYS A 150 -5.38 -17.00 -22.53
CA LYS A 150 -6.66 -17.58 -22.89
C LYS A 150 -7.83 -16.72 -22.37
N ARG A 151 -8.62 -16.14 -23.28
CA ARG A 151 -9.63 -15.12 -23.00
C ARG A 151 -10.72 -15.50 -21.99
N ASP A 152 -11.01 -16.78 -21.88
CA ASP A 152 -12.05 -17.33 -20.98
C ASP A 152 -11.48 -17.94 -19.69
N THR A 153 -10.20 -17.73 -19.41
CA THR A 153 -9.53 -18.40 -18.29
C THR A 153 -8.72 -17.42 -17.45
N LEU A 154 -8.96 -17.45 -16.15
CA LEU A 154 -8.01 -16.94 -15.16
C LEU A 154 -7.17 -18.12 -14.68
N LEU A 155 -5.85 -18.04 -14.92
CA LEU A 155 -4.90 -19.05 -14.50
C LEU A 155 -4.04 -18.49 -13.35
N ILE A 156 -4.01 -19.21 -12.23
CA ILE A 156 -3.19 -18.81 -11.07
C ILE A 156 -2.17 -19.92 -10.83
N SER A 157 -0.88 -19.59 -10.96
CA SER A 157 0.22 -20.46 -10.56
C SER A 157 0.66 -20.10 -9.15
N VAL A 158 0.78 -21.08 -8.26
CA VAL A 158 1.16 -20.92 -6.86
C VAL A 158 2.40 -21.78 -6.59
N GLU A 159 3.52 -21.20 -6.22
CA GLU A 159 4.73 -21.96 -5.83
C GLU A 159 4.58 -22.50 -4.40
N GLY A 160 5.19 -23.66 -4.13
CA GLY A 160 5.23 -24.23 -2.79
C GLY A 160 4.36 -25.46 -2.58
N SER A 161 4.12 -25.82 -1.33
CA SER A 161 3.51 -27.10 -0.96
C SER A 161 2.09 -27.00 -0.38
N ALA A 162 1.62 -25.78 -0.08
CA ALA A 162 0.28 -25.53 0.45
C ALA A 162 -0.16 -24.08 0.22
N PHE A 163 -1.48 -23.88 0.13
CA PHE A 163 -2.15 -22.57 0.13
C PHE A 163 -3.58 -22.70 0.61
N ASP A 164 -4.21 -21.57 0.91
CA ASP A 164 -5.64 -21.47 1.17
C ASP A 164 -6.31 -20.57 0.14
N LEU A 165 -7.44 -21.02 -0.42
CA LEU A 165 -8.28 -20.21 -1.29
C LEU A 165 -9.62 -19.96 -0.60
N TYR A 166 -9.89 -18.71 -0.26
CA TYR A 166 -11.19 -18.28 0.24
C TYR A 166 -12.06 -17.84 -0.93
N VAL A 167 -13.30 -18.35 -0.97
CA VAL A 167 -14.30 -18.02 -1.99
C VAL A 167 -15.55 -17.48 -1.29
N MET A 168 -16.07 -16.37 -1.80
CA MET A 168 -17.16 -15.61 -1.18
C MET A 168 -18.23 -15.28 -2.22
N SER A 169 -19.50 -15.26 -1.84
CA SER A 169 -20.61 -14.81 -2.69
C SER A 169 -21.41 -13.70 -2.05
N GLY A 170 -22.01 -12.85 -2.85
CA GLY A 170 -22.86 -11.73 -2.41
C GLY A 170 -22.80 -10.55 -3.36
N THR A 171 -23.23 -9.39 -2.90
CA THR A 171 -23.09 -8.13 -3.64
C THR A 171 -21.67 -7.59 -3.48
N PRO A 172 -21.18 -6.77 -4.42
CA PRO A 172 -19.85 -6.14 -4.29
C PRO A 172 -19.65 -5.38 -2.96
N GLY A 173 -20.67 -4.68 -2.47
CA GLY A 173 -20.60 -3.98 -1.17
C GLY A 173 -20.46 -4.92 0.03
N GLU A 174 -21.02 -6.13 -0.04
CA GLU A 174 -20.85 -7.15 1.01
C GLU A 174 -19.46 -7.77 1.00
N MET A 175 -18.77 -7.81 -0.16
CA MET A 175 -17.45 -8.41 -0.27
C MET A 175 -16.44 -7.72 0.64
N ILE A 176 -16.43 -6.38 0.69
CA ILE A 176 -15.53 -5.62 1.57
C ILE A 176 -15.78 -5.95 3.04
N LYS A 177 -17.05 -6.08 3.45
CA LYS A 177 -17.40 -6.49 4.82
C LYS A 177 -16.89 -7.89 5.15
N LYS A 178 -16.98 -8.83 4.19
CA LYS A 178 -16.47 -10.21 4.34
C LYS A 178 -14.95 -10.24 4.46
N ILE A 179 -14.25 -9.46 3.64
CA ILE A 179 -12.79 -9.29 3.76
C ILE A 179 -12.43 -8.74 5.14
N PHE A 180 -13.10 -7.69 5.62
CA PHE A 180 -12.84 -7.14 6.96
C PHE A 180 -13.14 -8.13 8.08
N ARG A 181 -14.14 -8.98 7.95
CA ARG A 181 -14.41 -10.06 8.93
C ARG A 181 -13.31 -11.10 8.92
N LEU A 182 -12.86 -11.54 7.75
CA LEU A 182 -11.77 -12.52 7.62
C LEU A 182 -10.45 -11.96 8.13
N THR A 183 -10.08 -10.77 7.69
CA THR A 183 -8.72 -10.23 7.83
C THR A 183 -8.59 -9.10 8.85
N GLY A 184 -9.69 -8.75 9.51
CA GLY A 184 -9.75 -7.69 10.53
C GLY A 184 -10.13 -6.32 9.98
N LYS A 185 -10.73 -5.52 10.85
CA LYS A 185 -11.20 -4.17 10.54
C LYS A 185 -10.03 -3.20 10.38
N PRO A 186 -10.20 -2.13 9.57
CA PRO A 186 -9.22 -1.06 9.49
C PRO A 186 -9.04 -0.32 10.83
N LEU A 187 -7.85 0.24 11.03
CA LEU A 187 -7.54 1.08 12.19
C LEU A 187 -8.49 2.28 12.28
N PHE A 188 -8.78 2.70 13.50
CA PHE A 188 -9.37 4.03 13.71
C PHE A 188 -8.23 5.01 13.97
N LEU A 189 -7.82 5.73 12.93
CA LEU A 189 -6.68 6.62 12.94
C LEU A 189 -6.90 7.88 13.82
N PRO A 190 -5.83 8.51 14.32
CA PRO A 190 -5.94 9.82 14.97
C PRO A 190 -6.38 10.88 13.95
N VAL A 191 -7.15 11.86 14.40
CA VAL A 191 -7.77 12.87 13.51
C VAL A 191 -6.75 13.69 12.74
N TRP A 192 -5.62 14.04 13.34
CA TRP A 192 -4.55 14.80 12.70
C TRP A 192 -3.95 14.12 11.46
N SER A 193 -4.05 12.79 11.37
CA SER A 193 -3.57 12.03 10.22
C SER A 193 -4.38 12.22 8.94
N LEU A 194 -5.55 12.84 9.05
CA LEU A 194 -6.40 13.18 7.91
C LEU A 194 -6.06 14.53 7.27
N GLY A 195 -5.26 15.36 7.93
CA GLY A 195 -4.79 16.63 7.41
C GLY A 195 -3.74 16.48 6.31
N PHE A 196 -3.28 17.62 5.78
CA PHE A 196 -2.17 17.67 4.85
C PHE A 196 -0.85 17.37 5.56
N GLN A 197 0.03 16.65 4.89
CA GLN A 197 1.29 16.16 5.43
C GLN A 197 2.42 16.53 4.47
N GLN A 198 3.49 17.10 4.99
CA GLN A 198 4.64 17.53 4.21
C GLN A 198 5.86 16.66 4.49
N SER A 199 6.50 16.18 3.44
CA SER A 199 7.65 15.31 3.46
C SER A 199 8.60 15.64 2.31
N ARG A 200 9.87 15.27 2.48
CA ARG A 200 10.91 15.26 1.45
C ARG A 200 12.05 14.35 1.88
N TRP A 201 12.68 13.66 0.98
CA TRP A 201 14.00 13.08 1.15
C TRP A 201 15.05 14.14 0.71
N SER A 202 15.65 14.90 1.64
CA SER A 202 15.24 15.07 3.03
C SER A 202 15.24 16.54 3.40
N TYR A 203 14.69 16.85 4.57
CA TYR A 203 15.03 18.06 5.31
C TYR A 203 16.24 17.68 6.18
N PRO A 204 17.48 18.07 5.78
CA PRO A 204 18.70 17.42 6.28
C PRO A 204 19.09 17.79 7.71
N ASP A 205 18.47 18.82 8.28
CA ASP A 205 18.79 19.36 9.60
C ASP A 205 17.59 20.08 10.24
N GLU A 206 17.74 20.40 11.53
CA GLU A 206 16.72 21.09 12.31
C GLU A 206 16.31 22.44 11.70
N GLU A 207 17.25 23.21 11.16
CA GLU A 207 16.98 24.52 10.54
C GLU A 207 16.04 24.36 9.34
N SER A 208 16.31 23.40 8.47
CA SER A 208 15.48 23.09 7.30
C SER A 208 14.06 22.67 7.70
N VAL A 209 13.93 21.84 8.71
CA VAL A 209 12.63 21.41 9.25
C VAL A 209 11.83 22.59 9.80
N MET A 210 12.46 23.41 10.63
CA MET A 210 11.81 24.58 11.23
C MET A 210 11.46 25.64 10.19
N ASN A 211 12.28 25.82 9.15
CA ASN A 211 11.98 26.73 8.03
C ASN A 211 10.73 26.30 7.27
N VAL A 212 10.56 24.99 6.98
CA VAL A 212 9.34 24.48 6.34
C VAL A 212 8.13 24.70 7.23
N ALA A 213 8.23 24.40 8.53
CA ALA A 213 7.16 24.61 9.49
C ALA A 213 6.73 26.09 9.56
N SER A 214 7.71 26.99 9.68
CA SER A 214 7.47 28.45 9.73
C SER A 214 6.78 28.95 8.46
N LYS A 215 7.25 28.54 7.28
CA LYS A 215 6.65 28.94 6.00
C LYS A 215 5.21 28.43 5.82
N MET A 216 4.87 27.22 6.29
CA MET A 216 3.49 26.74 6.29
C MET A 216 2.58 27.71 7.05
N ARG A 217 3.00 28.15 8.25
CA ARG A 217 2.23 29.08 9.09
C ARG A 217 2.20 30.50 8.54
N GLU A 218 3.33 31.03 8.07
CA GLU A 218 3.43 32.38 7.48
C GLU A 218 2.53 32.52 6.24
N LYS A 219 2.45 31.46 5.44
CA LYS A 219 1.61 31.43 4.23
C LYS A 219 0.19 30.98 4.49
N GLU A 220 -0.13 30.69 5.74
CA GLU A 220 -1.43 30.18 6.16
C GLU A 220 -1.87 28.96 5.34
N ILE A 221 -0.95 28.02 5.05
CA ILE A 221 -1.24 26.76 4.39
C ILE A 221 -1.49 25.72 5.49
N PRO A 222 -2.70 25.14 5.56
CA PRO A 222 -2.99 24.12 6.57
C PRO A 222 -2.07 22.91 6.43
N CYS A 223 -1.51 22.45 7.56
CA CYS A 223 -0.63 21.27 7.58
C CYS A 223 -0.52 20.73 9.00
N ASP A 224 -0.69 19.42 9.16
CA ASP A 224 -0.64 18.75 10.46
C ASP A 224 0.66 18.00 10.72
N VAL A 225 1.38 17.55 9.69
CA VAL A 225 2.49 16.62 9.85
C VAL A 225 3.71 17.04 9.06
N ILE A 226 4.87 16.96 9.69
CA ILE A 226 6.17 17.02 9.02
C ILE A 226 6.89 15.70 9.23
N TYR A 227 7.49 15.20 8.13
CA TYR A 227 8.25 13.95 8.12
C TYR A 227 9.74 14.19 8.21
N LEU A 228 10.41 13.29 8.92
CA LEU A 228 11.88 13.19 8.90
C LEU A 228 12.25 11.90 8.17
N ASP A 229 12.91 12.06 7.03
CA ASP A 229 13.48 10.99 6.22
C ASP A 229 14.85 10.56 6.74
N ILE A 230 15.48 9.53 6.17
CA ILE A 230 16.65 8.80 6.71
C ILE A 230 17.80 9.66 7.23
N ASP A 231 17.95 10.90 6.77
CA ASP A 231 19.07 11.80 7.13
C ASP A 231 19.04 12.35 8.56
N TYR A 232 17.94 12.13 9.33
CA TYR A 232 17.95 12.48 10.75
C TYR A 232 18.81 11.50 11.57
N MET A 233 19.03 10.30 11.06
CA MET A 233 19.76 9.23 11.72
C MET A 233 21.28 9.50 11.73
N ASP A 234 21.99 9.01 12.75
CA ASP A 234 23.44 8.98 12.79
C ASP A 234 23.97 7.86 11.89
N ASP A 235 24.53 8.22 10.75
CA ASP A 235 25.10 7.28 9.79
C ASP A 235 24.10 6.16 9.38
N TYR A 236 22.83 6.57 9.19
CA TYR A 236 21.67 5.70 8.85
C TYR A 236 21.41 4.57 9.86
N LYS A 237 21.92 4.65 11.09
CA LYS A 237 21.62 3.73 12.18
C LYS A 237 20.19 4.00 12.68
N VAL A 238 19.33 3.04 12.56
CA VAL A 238 17.94 3.17 13.03
C VAL A 238 17.87 3.43 14.54
N PHE A 239 16.88 4.17 15.00
CA PHE A 239 16.72 4.59 16.40
C PHE A 239 17.89 5.43 16.95
N THR A 240 18.52 6.25 16.09
CA THR A 240 19.54 7.21 16.50
C THR A 240 19.23 8.59 15.95
N TRP A 241 19.90 9.61 16.50
CA TRP A 241 19.84 10.99 16.02
C TRP A 241 21.24 11.47 15.63
N ASN A 242 21.34 12.17 14.51
CA ASN A 242 22.57 12.83 14.10
C ASN A 242 22.75 14.11 14.93
N ALA A 243 23.64 14.08 15.93
CA ALA A 243 23.82 15.17 16.89
C ALA A 243 24.35 16.50 16.29
N ARG A 244 24.89 16.47 15.05
CA ARG A 244 25.31 17.71 14.36
C ARG A 244 24.14 18.39 13.67
N ARG A 245 23.27 17.59 13.04
CA ARG A 245 22.13 18.05 12.24
C ARG A 245 20.93 18.33 13.12
N PHE A 246 20.75 17.53 14.16
CA PHE A 246 19.64 17.59 15.11
C PHE A 246 20.21 17.56 16.54
N PRO A 247 20.78 18.71 17.02
CA PRO A 247 21.49 18.75 18.31
C PRO A 247 20.58 18.58 19.52
N ASP A 248 19.32 19.00 19.43
CA ASP A 248 18.30 18.82 20.47
C ASP A 248 16.94 18.44 19.85
N PRO A 249 16.76 17.17 19.46
CA PRO A 249 15.53 16.73 18.82
C PRO A 249 14.30 16.87 19.73
N ARG A 250 14.45 16.80 21.06
CA ARG A 250 13.34 17.01 22.00
C ARG A 250 12.84 18.45 21.94
N SER A 251 13.72 19.44 21.95
CA SER A 251 13.37 20.85 21.82
C SER A 251 12.74 21.15 20.46
N MET A 252 13.29 20.59 19.39
CA MET A 252 12.73 20.75 18.03
C MET A 252 11.29 20.19 17.96
N VAL A 253 11.07 18.95 18.38
CA VAL A 253 9.75 18.32 18.36
C VAL A 253 8.75 19.11 19.19
N LYS A 254 9.14 19.59 20.36
CA LYS A 254 8.28 20.42 21.21
C LYS A 254 7.90 21.75 20.52
N ARG A 255 8.85 22.43 19.86
CA ARG A 255 8.55 23.66 19.09
C ARG A 255 7.61 23.40 17.93
N LEU A 256 7.78 22.28 17.22
CA LEU A 256 6.86 21.87 16.16
C LEU A 256 5.45 21.60 16.72
N GLU A 257 5.35 20.94 17.87
CA GLU A 257 4.05 20.71 18.54
C GLU A 257 3.39 22.02 18.96
N GLU A 258 4.14 22.98 19.51
CA GLU A 258 3.65 24.34 19.84
C GLU A 258 3.16 25.10 18.59
N MET A 259 3.70 24.79 17.41
CA MET A 259 3.22 25.31 16.13
C MET A 259 2.05 24.48 15.55
N GLY A 260 1.60 23.41 16.22
CA GLY A 260 0.52 22.53 15.79
C GLY A 260 0.93 21.45 14.79
N PHE A 261 2.21 21.06 14.73
CA PHE A 261 2.66 19.96 13.90
C PHE A 261 2.89 18.69 14.70
N LYS A 262 2.56 17.55 14.09
CA LYS A 262 3.01 16.21 14.50
C LYS A 262 4.25 15.83 13.70
N VAL A 263 5.15 15.07 14.32
CA VAL A 263 6.37 14.60 13.66
C VAL A 263 6.27 13.10 13.44
N VAL A 264 6.59 12.67 12.22
CA VAL A 264 6.67 11.27 11.82
C VAL A 264 8.09 10.99 11.34
N THR A 265 8.71 9.90 11.83
CA THR A 265 10.05 9.50 11.42
C THR A 265 10.03 8.20 10.63
N ILE A 266 10.91 8.12 9.61
CA ILE A 266 11.16 6.88 8.88
C ILE A 266 11.98 5.91 9.73
N VAL A 267 11.71 4.62 9.61
CA VAL A 267 12.51 3.54 10.20
C VAL A 267 12.56 2.38 9.21
N ASP A 268 13.76 2.04 8.76
CA ASP A 268 14.03 0.91 7.87
C ASP A 268 14.35 -0.36 8.68
N PRO A 269 14.21 -1.56 8.12
CA PRO A 269 14.53 -2.81 8.84
C PRO A 269 16.04 -3.10 8.94
N GLY A 270 16.89 -2.35 8.24
CA GLY A 270 18.33 -2.57 8.16
C GLY A 270 19.09 -2.09 9.38
N VAL A 271 19.33 -2.95 10.36
CA VAL A 271 20.16 -2.63 11.54
C VAL A 271 21.63 -2.70 11.17
N LYS A 272 22.34 -1.56 11.22
CA LYS A 272 23.79 -1.47 10.90
C LYS A 272 24.59 -2.45 11.76
N ALA A 273 25.49 -3.21 11.13
CA ALA A 273 26.42 -4.09 11.85
C ALA A 273 27.66 -3.29 12.31
N ALA A 274 27.56 -2.66 13.48
CA ALA A 274 28.63 -1.81 14.03
C ALA A 274 28.84 -2.09 15.53
N GLU A 275 30.11 -2.22 15.93
CA GLU A 275 30.48 -2.30 17.35
C GLU A 275 30.13 -1.00 18.08
N GLY A 276 29.69 -1.10 19.34
CA GLY A 276 29.25 0.05 20.14
C GLY A 276 27.87 0.58 19.78
N TYR A 277 27.20 -0.01 18.77
CA TYR A 277 25.83 0.36 18.44
C TYR A 277 24.84 -0.55 19.20
N GLY A 278 24.21 0.02 20.23
CA GLY A 278 23.39 -0.73 21.21
C GLY A 278 22.30 -1.58 20.58
N VAL A 279 21.58 -1.08 19.57
CA VAL A 279 20.51 -1.83 18.88
C VAL A 279 21.06 -3.10 18.21
N PHE A 280 22.22 -3.00 17.55
CA PHE A 280 22.86 -4.16 16.93
C PHE A 280 23.34 -5.17 17.98
N GLU A 281 24.02 -4.70 19.02
CA GLU A 281 24.57 -5.57 20.07
C GLU A 281 23.45 -6.29 20.84
N GLU A 282 22.37 -5.57 21.15
CA GLU A 282 21.19 -6.14 21.79
C GLU A 282 20.52 -7.17 20.88
N GLY A 283 20.26 -6.83 19.61
CA GLY A 283 19.64 -7.74 18.65
C GLY A 283 20.46 -9.03 18.45
N LYS A 284 21.80 -8.92 18.45
CA LYS A 284 22.70 -10.07 18.40
C LYS A 284 22.61 -10.93 19.67
N ARG A 285 22.62 -10.30 20.85
CA ARG A 285 22.48 -10.99 22.14
C ARG A 285 21.14 -11.72 22.25
N GLU A 286 20.07 -11.08 21.82
CA GLU A 286 18.72 -11.65 21.84
C GLU A 286 18.47 -12.64 20.68
N ASN A 287 19.42 -12.80 19.75
CA ASN A 287 19.32 -13.70 18.59
C ASN A 287 18.03 -13.46 17.77
N VAL A 288 17.77 -12.20 17.39
CA VAL A 288 16.53 -11.78 16.69
C VAL A 288 16.72 -11.51 15.20
N PHE A 289 17.90 -11.76 14.64
CA PHE A 289 18.20 -11.51 13.24
C PHE A 289 18.00 -12.75 12.37
N CYS A 290 17.59 -12.52 11.11
CA CYS A 290 17.49 -13.54 10.06
C CYS A 290 18.80 -14.29 9.87
N LYS A 291 18.71 -15.58 9.51
CA LYS A 291 19.85 -16.50 9.44
C LYS A 291 20.05 -17.03 8.03
N ARG A 292 21.28 -17.47 7.76
CA ARG A 292 21.60 -18.34 6.65
C ARG A 292 21.26 -19.80 6.98
N GLU A 293 21.37 -20.66 5.98
CA GLU A 293 21.13 -22.10 6.15
C GLU A 293 22.02 -22.72 7.23
N ASP A 294 23.27 -22.29 7.31
CA ASP A 294 24.26 -22.75 8.30
C ASP A 294 24.09 -22.14 9.71
N GLY A 295 23.05 -21.34 9.93
CA GLY A 295 22.75 -20.71 11.22
C GLY A 295 23.49 -19.40 11.50
N ARG A 296 24.44 -18.98 10.65
CA ARG A 296 25.06 -17.64 10.75
C ARG A 296 24.08 -16.54 10.40
N ASP A 297 24.31 -15.34 10.91
CA ASP A 297 23.51 -14.17 10.56
C ASP A 297 23.57 -13.89 9.06
N PHE A 298 22.42 -13.59 8.46
CA PHE A 298 22.36 -13.04 7.11
C PHE A 298 22.95 -11.63 7.07
N ARG A 299 23.73 -11.31 6.05
CA ARG A 299 24.55 -10.10 5.95
C ARG A 299 24.22 -9.29 4.67
N PRO A 300 23.05 -8.66 4.60
CA PRO A 300 22.72 -7.73 3.51
C PRO A 300 23.41 -6.39 3.72
N ALA A 301 23.44 -5.58 2.65
CA ALA A 301 23.77 -4.16 2.73
C ALA A 301 22.59 -3.32 2.20
N VAL A 302 22.28 -2.28 2.96
CA VAL A 302 21.31 -1.22 2.63
C VAL A 302 21.92 0.14 2.96
N TRP A 303 21.14 1.19 3.22
CA TRP A 303 21.64 2.55 3.46
C TRP A 303 22.83 2.65 4.44
N PRO A 304 22.82 2.00 5.62
CA PRO A 304 23.96 2.08 6.54
C PRO A 304 25.16 1.20 6.15
N GLY A 305 25.12 0.52 5.01
CA GLY A 305 26.10 -0.49 4.60
C GLY A 305 25.74 -1.89 5.13
N GLU A 306 26.75 -2.66 5.60
CA GLU A 306 26.47 -4.00 6.13
C GLU A 306 25.50 -3.95 7.30
N SER A 307 24.42 -4.74 7.19
CA SER A 307 23.29 -4.71 8.10
C SER A 307 22.87 -6.10 8.56
N ARG A 308 21.90 -6.15 9.46
CA ARG A 308 21.14 -7.33 9.83
C ARG A 308 19.67 -7.02 9.74
N PHE A 309 18.89 -7.97 9.25
CA PHE A 309 17.43 -7.86 9.21
C PHE A 309 16.81 -8.58 10.41
N PRO A 310 15.92 -7.94 11.17
CA PRO A 310 15.15 -8.62 12.20
C PRO A 310 14.28 -9.72 11.60
N ASP A 311 14.15 -10.83 12.31
CA ASP A 311 13.28 -11.94 11.93
C ASP A 311 11.84 -11.67 12.39
N PHE A 312 11.10 -10.85 11.65
CA PHE A 312 9.73 -10.48 12.01
C PHE A 312 8.71 -11.63 11.96
N LEU A 313 9.07 -12.79 11.44
CA LEU A 313 8.22 -13.97 11.54
C LEU A 313 8.15 -14.48 13.00
N ASN A 314 9.19 -14.21 13.78
CA ASN A 314 9.32 -14.57 15.19
C ASN A 314 8.74 -13.50 16.12
N SER A 315 7.89 -13.90 17.06
CA SER A 315 7.24 -12.97 18.02
C SER A 315 8.21 -12.29 18.98
N LYS A 316 9.33 -12.97 19.33
CA LYS A 316 10.40 -12.38 20.15
C LYS A 316 11.05 -11.20 19.43
N ALA A 317 11.39 -11.38 18.14
CA ALA A 317 11.96 -10.31 17.33
C ALA A 317 10.97 -9.15 17.14
N ARG A 318 9.68 -9.43 16.89
CA ARG A 318 8.64 -8.39 16.84
C ARG A 318 8.52 -7.61 18.15
N ARG A 319 8.57 -8.29 19.28
CA ARG A 319 8.51 -7.64 20.61
C ARG A 319 9.70 -6.72 20.80
N TRP A 320 10.92 -7.23 20.58
CA TRP A 320 12.15 -6.46 20.68
C TRP A 320 12.12 -5.22 19.80
N TRP A 321 11.76 -5.38 18.53
CA TRP A 321 11.66 -4.26 17.59
C TRP A 321 10.66 -3.21 18.05
N GLY A 322 9.47 -3.63 18.46
CA GLY A 322 8.44 -2.73 18.97
C GLY A 322 8.82 -1.98 20.25
N ASP A 323 9.68 -2.53 21.07
CA ASP A 323 10.13 -1.88 22.31
C ASP A 323 11.19 -0.78 22.04
N LEU A 324 11.93 -0.86 20.93
CA LEU A 324 12.89 0.19 20.50
C LEU A 324 12.23 1.55 20.22
N TYR A 325 10.95 1.59 19.90
CA TYR A 325 10.21 2.83 19.64
C TYR A 325 9.99 3.70 20.88
N ARG A 326 10.23 3.17 22.10
CA ARG A 326 9.92 3.85 23.37
C ARG A 326 10.57 5.23 23.48
N GLU A 327 11.87 5.34 23.23
CA GLU A 327 12.60 6.60 23.35
C GLU A 327 12.06 7.67 22.38
N PHE A 328 11.72 7.27 21.16
CA PHE A 328 11.13 8.16 20.16
C PHE A 328 9.73 8.65 20.56
N VAL A 329 8.92 7.74 21.10
CA VAL A 329 7.60 8.06 21.63
C VAL A 329 7.69 9.01 22.84
N GLU A 330 8.64 8.80 23.75
CA GLU A 330 8.88 9.66 24.92
C GLU A 330 9.47 11.03 24.54
N LEU A 331 10.15 11.10 23.40
CA LEU A 331 10.65 12.34 22.83
C LEU A 331 9.52 13.19 22.24
N GLY A 332 8.38 12.58 21.84
CA GLY A 332 7.22 13.26 21.28
C GLY A 332 6.89 12.88 19.82
N ILE A 333 7.63 11.94 19.24
CA ILE A 333 7.32 11.45 17.88
C ILE A 333 5.92 10.83 17.88
N SER A 334 5.09 11.28 16.93
CA SER A 334 3.66 10.99 16.90
C SER A 334 3.29 9.79 16.04
N GLY A 335 4.15 9.43 15.08
CA GLY A 335 3.92 8.31 14.18
C GLY A 335 5.20 7.82 13.51
N PHE A 336 5.11 6.70 12.81
CA PHE A 336 6.28 6.05 12.21
C PHE A 336 6.00 5.60 10.78
N TRP A 337 7.05 5.66 9.96
CA TRP A 337 7.04 5.29 8.56
C TRP A 337 7.98 4.09 8.36
N ASN A 338 7.41 2.94 8.00
CA ASN A 338 8.15 1.72 7.69
C ASN A 338 8.47 1.68 6.20
N ASP A 339 9.73 1.82 5.88
CA ASP A 339 10.22 1.80 4.50
C ASP A 339 11.23 0.66 4.28
N MET A 340 11.59 0.39 3.04
CA MET A 340 12.56 -0.61 2.63
C MET A 340 12.25 -2.05 3.10
N ASN A 341 10.99 -2.36 3.37
CA ASN A 341 10.56 -3.55 4.13
C ASN A 341 9.92 -4.68 3.30
N GLU A 342 10.34 -4.86 2.05
CA GLU A 342 10.09 -6.05 1.22
C GLU A 342 10.84 -7.31 1.72
N PRO A 343 12.09 -7.31 2.29
CA PRO A 343 13.01 -6.20 2.49
C PRO A 343 13.82 -5.88 1.23
N SER A 344 14.16 -4.59 1.08
CA SER A 344 15.10 -4.13 0.07
C SER A 344 16.52 -4.55 0.40
N ILE A 345 17.29 -4.98 -0.60
CA ILE A 345 18.68 -5.41 -0.48
C ILE A 345 19.46 -4.80 -1.63
N PHE A 346 20.46 -3.97 -1.33
CA PHE A 346 21.30 -3.36 -2.38
C PHE A 346 22.34 -4.33 -2.88
N TYR A 347 23.04 -5.02 -1.98
CA TYR A 347 24.00 -6.07 -2.28
C TYR A 347 24.27 -6.95 -1.05
N THR A 348 24.91 -8.08 -1.28
CA THR A 348 25.47 -8.96 -0.26
C THR A 348 26.97 -9.12 -0.47
N ALA A 349 27.70 -9.65 0.50
CA ALA A 349 29.12 -9.92 0.36
C ALA A 349 29.39 -10.89 -0.81
N GLU A 350 28.51 -11.86 -1.02
CA GLU A 350 28.59 -12.85 -2.11
C GLU A 350 28.38 -12.19 -3.47
N SER A 351 27.33 -11.36 -3.61
CA SER A 351 27.08 -10.66 -4.87
C SER A 351 28.22 -9.71 -5.26
N LEU A 352 28.90 -9.11 -4.27
CA LEU A 352 30.10 -8.31 -4.52
C LEU A 352 31.30 -9.17 -4.94
N ALA A 353 31.46 -10.37 -4.35
CA ALA A 353 32.51 -11.32 -4.75
C ALA A 353 32.28 -11.78 -6.20
N ASP A 354 31.06 -12.18 -6.55
CA ASP A 354 30.67 -12.58 -7.90
C ASP A 354 30.92 -11.46 -8.93
N LEU A 355 30.54 -10.22 -8.57
CA LEU A 355 30.83 -9.05 -9.39
C LEU A 355 32.35 -8.84 -9.59
N SER A 356 33.13 -8.99 -8.52
CA SER A 356 34.58 -8.85 -8.56
C SER A 356 35.22 -9.92 -9.47
N GLU A 357 34.79 -11.17 -9.39
CA GLU A 357 35.27 -12.25 -10.27
C GLU A 357 34.86 -12.02 -11.73
N MET A 358 33.63 -11.57 -11.95
CA MET A 358 33.17 -11.20 -13.30
C MET A 358 34.02 -10.05 -13.89
N MET A 359 34.33 -9.02 -13.13
CA MET A 359 35.17 -7.90 -13.55
C MET A 359 36.61 -8.37 -13.86
N LYS A 360 37.15 -9.31 -13.08
CA LYS A 360 38.47 -9.91 -13.34
C LYS A 360 38.47 -10.74 -14.64
N ALA A 361 37.44 -11.55 -14.87
CA ALA A 361 37.29 -12.33 -16.09
C ALA A 361 37.22 -11.41 -17.32
N LEU A 362 36.40 -10.35 -17.28
CA LEU A 362 36.29 -9.36 -18.36
C LEU A 362 37.63 -8.65 -18.66
N LYS A 363 38.43 -8.37 -17.63
CA LYS A 363 39.74 -7.73 -17.78
C LYS A 363 40.78 -8.68 -18.41
N ASN A 364 40.68 -9.99 -18.16
CA ASN A 364 41.62 -11.00 -18.67
C ASN A 364 41.32 -11.43 -20.11
N ASP A 365 40.09 -11.34 -20.59
CA ASP A 365 39.68 -11.73 -21.93
C ASP A 365 40.08 -10.73 -23.05
N GLY A 366 40.64 -9.56 -22.70
CA GLY A 366 41.25 -8.60 -23.65
C GLY A 366 40.34 -8.04 -24.74
N GLY A 367 39.07 -8.38 -24.75
CA GLY A 367 38.06 -7.92 -25.69
C GLY A 367 36.78 -7.48 -25.04
N ILE A 368 36.26 -6.30 -25.43
CA ILE A 368 34.92 -5.87 -25.09
C ILE A 368 33.96 -6.54 -26.09
N GLU A 369 33.59 -7.80 -25.84
CA GLU A 369 32.46 -8.40 -26.53
C GLU A 369 31.18 -7.89 -25.86
N THR A 370 30.51 -6.97 -26.52
CA THR A 370 29.36 -6.23 -26.05
C THR A 370 28.20 -7.15 -25.56
N ASP A 371 28.00 -8.27 -26.27
CA ASP A 371 26.92 -9.23 -25.98
C ASP A 371 27.18 -10.02 -24.69
N ALA A 372 28.45 -10.40 -24.43
CA ALA A 372 28.82 -11.10 -23.21
C ALA A 372 28.75 -10.17 -21.97
N LEU A 373 29.17 -8.90 -22.13
CA LEU A 373 29.08 -7.89 -21.10
C LEU A 373 27.62 -7.56 -20.79
N PHE A 374 26.82 -7.34 -21.84
CA PHE A 374 25.39 -7.02 -21.68
C PHE A 374 24.63 -8.19 -21.03
N GLY A 375 24.87 -9.42 -21.46
CA GLY A 375 24.29 -10.62 -20.87
C GLY A 375 24.64 -10.75 -19.36
N LYS A 376 25.90 -10.45 -19.00
CA LYS A 376 26.39 -10.49 -17.62
C LYS A 376 25.81 -9.33 -16.79
N VAL A 377 25.70 -8.12 -17.32
CA VAL A 377 25.05 -6.96 -16.65
C VAL A 377 23.56 -7.24 -16.46
N VAL A 378 22.88 -7.83 -17.43
CA VAL A 378 21.49 -8.26 -17.31
C VAL A 378 21.34 -9.39 -16.29
N SER A 379 22.32 -10.31 -16.21
CA SER A 379 22.34 -11.36 -15.19
C SER A 379 22.54 -10.79 -13.78
N LEU A 380 23.28 -9.69 -13.62
CA LEU A 380 23.39 -8.97 -12.35
C LEU A 380 22.00 -8.47 -11.87
N LYS A 381 21.15 -7.98 -12.77
CA LYS A 381 19.75 -7.67 -12.41
C LYS A 381 18.97 -8.88 -11.88
N LYS A 382 19.29 -10.10 -12.28
CA LYS A 382 18.74 -11.34 -11.72
C LYS A 382 19.29 -11.66 -10.33
N TYR A 383 20.50 -11.19 -9.98
CA TYR A 383 21.07 -11.33 -8.64
C TYR A 383 20.41 -10.43 -7.59
N TYR A 384 19.58 -9.46 -7.99
CA TYR A 384 18.79 -8.63 -7.04
C TYR A 384 17.72 -9.41 -6.28
N ASP A 385 17.46 -10.67 -6.62
CA ASP A 385 16.62 -11.57 -5.82
C ASP A 385 17.44 -12.25 -4.70
N HIS A 386 18.19 -11.45 -3.95
CA HIS A 386 19.01 -11.90 -2.82
C HIS A 386 18.18 -12.46 -1.64
N GLY A 387 16.85 -12.36 -1.74
CA GLY A 387 15.92 -12.95 -0.78
C GLY A 387 15.91 -14.48 -0.78
N ARG A 388 16.61 -15.13 -1.71
CA ARG A 388 16.65 -16.61 -1.79
C ARG A 388 17.56 -17.27 -0.75
N ASP A 389 18.47 -16.53 -0.15
CA ASP A 389 19.60 -17.09 0.59
C ASP A 389 19.51 -16.96 2.11
N PHE A 390 18.37 -16.54 2.66
CA PHE A 390 18.20 -16.43 4.09
C PHE A 390 16.89 -17.04 4.60
N TYR A 391 16.88 -17.32 5.90
CA TYR A 391 15.78 -17.99 6.59
C TYR A 391 15.19 -17.11 7.68
N GLN A 392 13.91 -17.24 7.87
CA GLN A 392 13.14 -16.74 9.00
C GLN A 392 12.60 -17.93 9.81
N GLU A 393 12.48 -17.77 11.12
CA GLU A 393 11.99 -18.80 12.03
C GLU A 393 10.67 -18.35 12.64
N ASP A 394 9.65 -19.18 12.56
CA ASP A 394 8.37 -18.90 13.19
C ASP A 394 8.35 -19.21 14.68
N ASP A 395 7.22 -18.90 15.35
CA ASP A 395 7.05 -19.11 16.79
C ASP A 395 7.03 -20.62 17.20
N ALA A 396 6.90 -21.53 16.24
CA ALA A 396 7.03 -22.97 16.45
C ALA A 396 8.48 -23.49 16.29
N GLY A 397 9.42 -22.61 15.93
CA GLY A 397 10.82 -22.95 15.67
C GLY A 397 11.05 -23.56 14.28
N LEU A 398 10.05 -23.45 13.37
CA LEU A 398 10.20 -23.92 12.01
C LEU A 398 10.87 -22.85 11.15
N ARG A 399 11.93 -23.24 10.45
CA ARG A 399 12.69 -22.34 9.57
C ARG A 399 12.09 -22.33 8.16
N HIS A 400 11.79 -21.15 7.66
CA HIS A 400 11.25 -20.91 6.35
C HIS A 400 12.26 -20.15 5.48
N LEU A 401 12.51 -20.63 4.26
CA LEU A 401 13.30 -19.89 3.29
C LEU A 401 12.54 -18.58 2.98
N HIS A 402 13.23 -17.44 3.01
CA HIS A 402 12.60 -16.11 2.89
C HIS A 402 11.72 -15.98 1.64
N ARG A 403 12.14 -16.54 0.51
CA ARG A 403 11.32 -16.50 -0.72
C ARG A 403 9.89 -17.05 -0.55
N ASN A 404 9.68 -17.95 0.40
CA ASN A 404 8.39 -18.58 0.66
C ASN A 404 7.51 -17.78 1.63
N VAL A 405 8.10 -16.81 2.34
CA VAL A 405 7.42 -15.96 3.35
C VAL A 405 7.69 -14.46 3.10
N ARG A 406 8.23 -14.11 1.92
CA ARG A 406 8.63 -12.74 1.58
C ARG A 406 7.49 -11.74 1.68
N ASN A 407 6.32 -12.09 1.16
CA ASN A 407 5.18 -11.19 1.09
C ASN A 407 4.67 -10.74 2.46
N VAL A 408 5.05 -11.43 3.54
CA VAL A 408 4.63 -11.08 4.91
C VAL A 408 5.71 -10.42 5.75
N TYR A 409 6.90 -10.15 5.20
CA TYR A 409 7.96 -9.50 5.96
C TYR A 409 7.57 -8.09 6.41
N GLY A 410 7.20 -7.21 5.47
CA GLY A 410 6.75 -5.84 5.76
C GLY A 410 5.46 -5.80 6.58
N PHE A 411 4.55 -6.72 6.34
CA PHE A 411 3.35 -6.89 7.16
C PHE A 411 3.69 -7.17 8.63
N ASN A 412 4.62 -8.07 8.89
CA ASN A 412 5.04 -8.40 10.26
C ASN A 412 5.89 -7.30 10.92
N MET A 413 6.66 -6.52 10.14
CA MET A 413 7.31 -5.31 10.63
C MET A 413 6.29 -4.28 11.09
N ALA A 414 5.29 -3.95 10.26
CA ALA A 414 4.22 -3.03 10.63
C ALA A 414 3.41 -3.52 11.84
N ARG A 415 3.18 -4.83 11.94
CA ARG A 415 2.58 -5.47 13.12
C ARG A 415 3.44 -5.28 14.37
N ALA A 416 4.77 -5.44 14.27
CA ALA A 416 5.69 -5.24 15.39
C ALA A 416 5.64 -3.79 15.90
N VAL A 417 5.60 -2.81 14.99
CA VAL A 417 5.43 -1.38 15.33
C VAL A 417 4.11 -1.15 16.04
N PHE A 418 3.00 -1.62 15.45
CA PHE A 418 1.67 -1.46 16.06
C PHE A 418 1.59 -2.07 17.46
N GLU A 419 2.03 -3.32 17.63
CA GLU A 419 2.04 -4.01 18.92
C GLU A 419 2.93 -3.29 19.95
N GLY A 420 4.09 -2.77 19.52
CA GLY A 420 5.01 -1.97 20.34
C GLY A 420 4.37 -0.66 20.81
N LEU A 421 3.82 0.11 19.89
CA LEU A 421 3.16 1.38 20.19
C LEU A 421 1.96 1.20 21.14
N LYS A 422 1.18 0.12 20.96
CA LYS A 422 0.08 -0.22 21.86
C LYS A 422 0.54 -0.63 23.27
N ARG A 423 1.74 -1.22 23.41
CA ARG A 423 2.34 -1.46 24.73
C ARG A 423 2.86 -0.18 25.40
N ILE A 424 3.43 0.74 24.60
CA ILE A 424 4.01 1.99 25.10
C ILE A 424 2.93 3.03 25.44
N ARG A 425 1.92 3.18 24.57
CA ARG A 425 0.81 4.14 24.71
C ARG A 425 -0.55 3.47 24.43
N PRO A 426 -1.08 2.63 25.33
CA PRO A 426 -2.27 1.80 25.09
C PRO A 426 -3.53 2.59 24.73
N GLU A 427 -3.69 3.78 25.31
CA GLU A 427 -4.88 4.63 25.12
C GLU A 427 -4.82 5.46 23.82
N GLN A 428 -3.66 5.57 23.19
CA GLN A 428 -3.52 6.37 21.98
C GLN A 428 -3.83 5.54 20.71
N ARG A 429 -4.42 6.22 19.73
CA ARG A 429 -4.57 5.66 18.39
C ARG A 429 -3.20 5.63 17.72
N VAL A 430 -2.90 4.52 17.07
CA VAL A 430 -1.62 4.32 16.38
C VAL A 430 -1.68 4.98 15.00
N PHE A 431 -0.61 5.67 14.64
CA PHE A 431 -0.32 6.09 13.27
C PHE A 431 0.98 5.45 12.81
N SER A 432 0.87 4.63 11.80
CA SER A 432 2.00 4.00 11.12
C SER A 432 1.68 3.89 9.63
N ILE A 433 2.67 4.12 8.78
CA ILE A 433 2.57 3.86 7.33
C ILE A 433 3.59 2.80 6.94
N THR A 434 3.34 2.05 5.87
CA THR A 434 4.23 1.00 5.38
C THR A 434 4.26 0.96 3.87
N ARG A 435 5.44 0.68 3.28
CA ARG A 435 5.62 0.48 1.83
C ARG A 435 5.21 -0.92 1.43
N SER A 436 5.80 -1.91 2.07
CA SER A 436 5.52 -3.31 1.77
C SER A 436 4.50 -3.90 2.72
N SER A 437 3.60 -4.72 2.19
CA SER A 437 2.52 -5.30 2.97
C SER A 437 1.95 -6.59 2.37
N TYR A 438 1.01 -7.17 3.12
CA TYR A 438 0.17 -8.29 2.74
C TYR A 438 -1.28 -8.03 3.15
N THR A 439 -2.24 -8.80 2.61
CA THR A 439 -3.67 -8.73 3.00
C THR A 439 -3.83 -8.80 4.53
N GLY A 440 -4.62 -7.90 5.09
CA GLY A 440 -4.78 -7.75 6.55
C GLY A 440 -3.97 -6.59 7.15
N ILE A 441 -3.16 -5.89 6.36
CA ILE A 441 -2.34 -4.75 6.81
C ILE A 441 -3.17 -3.61 7.41
N GLN A 442 -4.41 -3.44 7.00
CA GLN A 442 -5.33 -2.40 7.50
C GLN A 442 -5.51 -2.42 9.02
N ARG A 443 -5.15 -3.51 9.69
CA ARG A 443 -5.13 -3.63 11.17
C ARG A 443 -3.97 -2.90 11.83
N TYR A 444 -2.91 -2.59 11.09
CA TYR A 444 -1.61 -2.20 11.65
C TYR A 444 -1.08 -0.89 11.09
N ALA A 445 -1.32 -0.62 9.81
CA ALA A 445 -0.73 0.53 9.13
C ALA A 445 -1.59 1.03 7.95
N ILE A 446 -1.28 2.26 7.53
CA ILE A 446 -1.65 2.83 6.25
C ILE A 446 -0.69 2.29 5.19
N LEU A 447 -1.19 1.97 4.00
CA LEU A 447 -0.38 1.61 2.84
C LEU A 447 -0.21 2.81 1.92
N TRP A 448 1.03 3.18 1.56
CA TRP A 448 1.24 4.09 0.43
C TRP A 448 1.83 3.33 -0.76
N THR A 449 1.68 3.89 -1.94
CA THR A 449 1.99 3.18 -3.20
C THR A 449 3.48 3.09 -3.54
N GLY A 450 4.36 3.63 -2.67
CA GLY A 450 5.82 3.61 -2.89
C GLY A 450 6.30 4.72 -3.82
N ASP A 451 7.44 4.49 -4.46
CA ASP A 451 8.25 5.48 -5.19
C ASP A 451 7.72 5.72 -6.61
N ASN A 452 6.66 6.49 -6.73
CA ASN A 452 6.13 6.94 -8.01
C ASN A 452 6.96 8.11 -8.59
N GLU A 453 6.77 8.44 -9.86
CA GLU A 453 7.47 9.54 -10.53
C GLU A 453 6.54 10.70 -10.89
N SER A 454 7.12 11.90 -10.98
CA SER A 454 6.45 13.16 -11.37
C SER A 454 6.06 13.15 -12.87
N GLN A 455 5.11 12.27 -13.23
CA GLN A 455 4.62 12.06 -14.61
C GLN A 455 3.09 11.97 -14.64
N TRP A 456 2.48 12.44 -15.74
CA TRP A 456 1.02 12.40 -15.92
C TRP A 456 0.45 10.99 -15.98
N GLU A 457 1.19 10.08 -16.61
CA GLU A 457 0.83 8.67 -16.72
C GLU A 457 0.80 7.99 -15.36
N GLN A 458 1.71 8.41 -14.47
CA GLN A 458 1.75 7.87 -13.11
C GLN A 458 0.64 8.47 -12.24
N LEU A 459 0.28 9.74 -12.40
CA LEU A 459 -0.91 10.28 -11.75
C LEU A 459 -2.17 9.46 -12.11
N LEU A 460 -2.36 9.13 -13.39
CA LEU A 460 -3.47 8.26 -13.81
C LEU A 460 -3.37 6.85 -13.23
N SER A 461 -2.16 6.31 -13.20
CA SER A 461 -1.90 4.98 -12.60
C SER A 461 -2.26 4.95 -11.11
N GLU A 462 -1.91 6.00 -10.37
CA GLU A 462 -2.24 6.13 -8.95
C GLU A 462 -3.76 6.20 -8.70
N ILE A 463 -4.50 6.95 -9.53
CA ILE A 463 -5.96 7.01 -9.45
C ILE A 463 -6.60 5.61 -9.56
N LYS A 464 -6.05 4.74 -10.41
CA LYS A 464 -6.51 3.36 -10.60
C LYS A 464 -6.02 2.45 -9.49
N MET A 465 -4.76 2.61 -9.06
CA MET A 465 -4.11 1.76 -8.07
C MET A 465 -4.75 1.89 -6.68
N VAL A 466 -5.04 3.10 -6.21
CA VAL A 466 -5.68 3.30 -4.90
C VAL A 466 -7.09 2.69 -4.86
N GLN A 467 -7.81 2.67 -5.97
CA GLN A 467 -9.09 1.98 -6.09
C GLN A 467 -8.91 0.47 -5.99
N SER A 468 -7.91 -0.08 -6.66
CA SER A 468 -7.58 -1.52 -6.63
C SER A 468 -7.15 -1.99 -5.22
N ILE A 469 -6.33 -1.18 -4.53
CA ILE A 469 -5.92 -1.40 -3.14
C ILE A 469 -7.13 -1.39 -2.21
N SER A 470 -8.05 -0.45 -2.40
CA SER A 470 -9.29 -0.37 -1.62
C SER A 470 -10.17 -1.61 -1.81
N LEU A 471 -10.26 -2.16 -3.03
CA LEU A 471 -10.93 -3.42 -3.32
C LEU A 471 -10.32 -4.61 -2.57
N ALA A 472 -9.02 -4.58 -2.32
CA ALA A 472 -8.35 -5.64 -1.55
C ALA A 472 -8.53 -5.50 -0.02
N GLY A 473 -9.38 -4.57 0.43
CA GLY A 473 -9.68 -4.36 1.86
C GLY A 473 -8.72 -3.41 2.59
N VAL A 474 -7.84 -2.71 1.87
CA VAL A 474 -6.97 -1.68 2.47
C VAL A 474 -7.62 -0.32 2.29
N SER A 475 -8.40 0.10 3.28
CA SER A 475 -9.19 1.33 3.21
C SER A 475 -8.34 2.61 3.30
N PHE A 476 -7.21 2.55 4.00
CA PHE A 476 -6.35 3.71 4.22
C PHE A 476 -5.11 3.60 3.35
N THR A 477 -5.17 4.29 2.22
CA THR A 477 -4.09 4.32 1.22
C THR A 477 -3.94 5.70 0.62
N GLY A 478 -2.80 5.95 0.02
CA GLY A 478 -2.47 7.13 -0.77
C GLY A 478 -1.14 6.97 -1.47
N CYS A 479 -0.72 8.00 -2.16
CA CYS A 479 0.53 8.04 -2.93
C CYS A 479 1.37 9.25 -2.53
N ASP A 480 2.59 9.34 -3.05
CA ASP A 480 3.42 10.53 -2.96
C ASP A 480 2.87 11.60 -3.92
N VAL A 481 2.24 12.62 -3.34
CA VAL A 481 1.61 13.70 -4.10
C VAL A 481 2.66 14.57 -4.76
N GLY A 482 2.52 14.76 -6.06
CA GLY A 482 3.50 15.43 -6.91
C GLY A 482 4.49 14.48 -7.59
N GLY A 483 4.55 13.24 -7.13
CA GLY A 483 5.53 12.23 -7.53
C GLY A 483 6.81 12.30 -6.71
N PHE A 484 7.33 11.13 -6.30
CA PHE A 484 8.57 11.01 -5.55
C PHE A 484 9.79 11.26 -6.46
N GLY A 485 9.94 10.48 -7.52
CA GLY A 485 11.02 10.61 -8.48
C GLY A 485 10.78 11.70 -9.52
N GLY A 486 11.85 12.19 -10.14
CA GLY A 486 11.78 13.17 -11.21
C GLY A 486 11.50 14.60 -10.74
N ASN A 487 11.35 15.51 -11.70
CA ASN A 487 11.13 16.93 -11.43
C ASN A 487 9.68 17.31 -11.70
N CYS A 488 8.90 17.48 -10.66
CA CYS A 488 7.52 17.96 -10.76
C CYS A 488 7.49 19.37 -11.41
N HIS A 489 6.41 19.67 -12.14
CA HIS A 489 6.10 21.03 -12.60
C HIS A 489 4.78 21.52 -12.00
N GLY A 490 4.56 22.84 -12.02
CA GLY A 490 3.48 23.47 -11.26
C GLY A 490 2.08 22.92 -11.55
N GLU A 491 1.70 22.74 -12.83
CA GLU A 491 0.38 22.20 -13.19
C GLU A 491 0.21 20.75 -12.68
N LEU A 492 1.25 19.91 -12.78
CA LEU A 492 1.19 18.55 -12.29
C LEU A 492 1.02 18.51 -10.76
N LEU A 493 1.78 19.36 -10.03
CA LEU A 493 1.62 19.49 -8.59
C LEU A 493 0.20 19.91 -8.21
N ALA A 494 -0.35 20.92 -8.89
CA ALA A 494 -1.72 21.39 -8.65
C ALA A 494 -2.74 20.26 -8.85
N ARG A 495 -2.66 19.52 -9.96
CA ARG A 495 -3.58 18.40 -10.28
C ARG A 495 -3.38 17.20 -9.34
N TRP A 496 -2.14 16.89 -8.99
CA TRP A 496 -1.88 15.81 -8.02
C TRP A 496 -2.34 16.18 -6.62
N THR A 497 -2.17 17.43 -6.20
CA THR A 497 -2.71 17.92 -4.92
C THR A 497 -4.24 17.83 -4.89
N GLN A 498 -4.92 18.17 -5.99
CA GLN A 498 -6.36 18.02 -6.12
C GLN A 498 -6.80 16.55 -5.98
N PHE A 499 -6.07 15.60 -6.54
CA PHE A 499 -6.31 14.18 -6.32
C PHE A 499 -6.00 13.78 -4.86
N GLY A 500 -4.84 14.17 -4.35
CA GLY A 500 -4.37 13.87 -3.00
C GLY A 500 -5.34 14.33 -1.90
N ALA A 501 -6.00 15.47 -2.11
CA ALA A 501 -7.00 16.01 -1.18
C ALA A 501 -8.21 15.07 -0.97
N PHE A 502 -8.44 14.12 -1.86
CA PHE A 502 -9.50 13.10 -1.79
C PHE A 502 -8.95 11.67 -1.66
N LEU A 503 -7.76 11.55 -1.06
CA LEU A 503 -7.20 10.28 -0.60
C LEU A 503 -7.31 10.19 0.94
N PRO A 504 -7.44 8.99 1.50
CA PRO A 504 -7.34 8.80 2.95
C PRO A 504 -6.02 9.31 3.54
N PHE A 505 -4.90 9.05 2.85
CA PHE A 505 -3.56 9.52 3.18
C PHE A 505 -3.13 10.60 2.19
N PHE A 506 -2.81 11.81 2.68
CA PHE A 506 -2.53 13.00 1.89
C PHE A 506 -1.18 13.60 2.24
N ARG A 507 -0.12 13.08 1.62
CA ARG A 507 1.27 13.48 1.85
C ARG A 507 1.93 13.97 0.56
N ASN A 508 2.47 15.20 0.55
CA ASN A 508 3.44 15.65 -0.44
C ASN A 508 4.80 15.07 -0.08
N HIS A 509 5.45 14.38 -1.03
CA HIS A 509 6.78 13.80 -0.81
C HIS A 509 7.58 13.76 -2.13
N SER A 510 8.89 14.02 -2.04
CA SER A 510 9.80 14.04 -3.20
C SER A 510 11.21 13.57 -2.85
N ALA A 511 11.91 13.02 -3.84
CA ALA A 511 13.24 12.45 -3.70
C ALA A 511 14.35 13.50 -3.57
N MET A 512 15.49 13.06 -3.04
CA MET A 512 16.74 13.83 -3.04
C MET A 512 17.17 14.17 -4.49
N GLY A 513 17.69 15.37 -4.67
CA GLY A 513 18.19 15.84 -5.97
C GLY A 513 17.10 16.26 -6.95
N THR A 514 15.82 16.11 -6.61
CA THR A 514 14.72 16.62 -7.43
C THR A 514 14.39 18.09 -7.11
N ARG A 515 13.61 18.74 -8.00
CA ARG A 515 13.09 20.08 -7.75
C ARG A 515 12.27 20.11 -6.46
N PRO A 516 12.38 21.19 -5.63
CA PRO A 516 11.44 21.42 -4.54
C PRO A 516 9.99 21.40 -5.01
N GLN A 517 9.12 20.79 -4.22
CA GLN A 517 7.67 20.75 -4.51
C GLN A 517 6.77 21.06 -3.31
N GLU A 518 7.32 21.76 -2.31
CA GLU A 518 6.53 22.42 -1.30
C GLU A 518 5.54 23.40 -1.97
N PRO A 519 4.39 23.73 -1.36
CA PRO A 519 3.36 24.56 -1.99
C PRO A 519 3.86 25.86 -2.61
N TRP A 520 4.89 26.47 -2.05
CA TRP A 520 5.51 27.74 -2.50
C TRP A 520 6.70 27.56 -3.46
N ALA A 521 6.97 26.35 -3.93
CA ALA A 521 8.15 26.09 -4.78
C ALA A 521 7.98 26.57 -6.23
N PHE A 522 6.78 26.95 -6.63
CA PHE A 522 6.43 27.43 -7.95
C PHE A 522 5.96 28.88 -7.91
N ASP A 523 5.26 29.34 -8.96
CA ASP A 523 4.70 30.69 -9.01
C ASP A 523 3.49 30.86 -8.06
N GLY A 524 3.08 32.11 -7.87
CA GLY A 524 1.98 32.46 -6.96
C GLY A 524 0.62 31.92 -7.39
N GLU A 525 0.41 31.56 -8.66
CA GLU A 525 -0.81 30.90 -9.10
C GLU A 525 -0.88 29.48 -8.57
N ILE A 526 0.17 28.71 -8.72
CA ILE A 526 0.25 27.33 -8.24
C ILE A 526 0.18 27.29 -6.72
N GLU A 527 0.90 28.18 -6.01
CA GLU A 527 0.80 28.30 -4.55
C GLU A 527 -0.64 28.52 -4.09
N ARG A 528 -1.35 29.45 -4.72
CA ARG A 528 -2.76 29.76 -4.42
C ARG A 528 -3.67 28.54 -4.69
N ILE A 529 -3.44 27.81 -5.78
CA ILE A 529 -4.24 26.63 -6.13
C ILE A 529 -4.01 25.50 -5.11
N VAL A 530 -2.76 25.24 -4.76
CA VAL A 530 -2.41 24.22 -3.75
C VAL A 530 -3.04 24.59 -2.41
N LYS A 531 -2.87 25.84 -1.93
CA LYS A 531 -3.49 26.34 -0.70
C LYS A 531 -5.01 26.14 -0.71
N LYS A 532 -5.71 26.63 -1.75
CA LYS A 532 -7.17 26.47 -1.93
C LYS A 532 -7.60 25.00 -1.86
N THR A 533 -6.82 24.11 -2.46
CA THR A 533 -7.12 22.67 -2.47
C THR A 533 -6.93 22.04 -1.08
N VAL A 534 -5.89 22.43 -0.37
CA VAL A 534 -5.66 21.97 1.00
C VAL A 534 -6.77 22.52 1.93
N GLU A 535 -7.14 23.80 1.81
CA GLU A 535 -8.25 24.39 2.57
C GLU A 535 -9.58 23.68 2.30
N LEU A 536 -9.85 23.28 1.04
CA LEU A 536 -11.02 22.46 0.70
C LEU A 536 -10.98 21.10 1.45
N ARG A 537 -9.83 20.45 1.52
CA ARG A 537 -9.68 19.22 2.34
C ARG A 537 -10.05 19.47 3.79
N TYR A 538 -9.53 20.57 4.37
CA TYR A 538 -9.79 20.91 5.78
C TYR A 538 -11.26 21.28 6.03
N SER A 539 -11.92 21.92 5.09
CA SER A 539 -13.36 22.20 5.21
C SER A 539 -14.21 20.91 5.21
N LEU A 540 -13.78 19.88 4.48
CA LEU A 540 -14.50 18.60 4.38
C LEU A 540 -14.12 17.59 5.49
N LEU A 541 -13.25 17.93 6.42
CA LEU A 541 -12.78 16.99 7.46
C LEU A 541 -13.89 16.40 8.34
N PRO A 542 -14.99 17.08 8.69
CA PRO A 542 -16.09 16.44 9.39
C PRO A 542 -16.71 15.28 8.60
N TYR A 543 -16.90 15.46 7.28
CA TYR A 543 -17.35 14.40 6.39
C TYR A 543 -16.32 13.28 6.31
N ILE A 544 -15.06 13.61 6.05
CA ILE A 544 -13.96 12.65 5.92
C ILE A 544 -13.78 11.82 7.20
N TYR A 545 -13.88 12.44 8.37
CA TYR A 545 -13.81 11.74 9.64
C TYR A 545 -14.99 10.79 9.87
N SER A 546 -16.19 11.15 9.40
CA SER A 546 -17.34 10.26 9.42
C SER A 546 -17.15 9.04 8.54
N VAL A 547 -16.56 9.23 7.34
CA VAL A 547 -16.19 8.14 6.42
C VAL A 547 -15.10 7.26 7.00
N LEU A 548 -14.08 7.85 7.65
CA LEU A 548 -13.05 7.12 8.40
C LEU A 548 -13.67 6.22 9.47
N ARG A 549 -14.59 6.75 10.26
CA ARG A 549 -15.26 6.00 11.31
C ARG A 549 -16.06 4.83 10.75
N ASP A 550 -16.89 5.06 9.73
CA ASP A 550 -17.65 4.01 9.03
C ASP A 550 -16.74 2.88 8.55
N SER A 551 -15.59 3.22 7.98
CA SER A 551 -14.60 2.26 7.54
C SER A 551 -13.97 1.49 8.70
N SER A 552 -13.59 2.16 9.78
CA SER A 552 -12.99 1.52 10.96
C SER A 552 -13.96 0.60 11.72
N GLU A 553 -15.25 0.81 11.57
CA GLU A 553 -16.30 -0.10 12.05
C GLU A 553 -16.45 -1.34 11.14
N GLY A 554 -15.82 -1.35 9.96
CA GLY A 554 -15.82 -2.48 9.02
C GLY A 554 -17.03 -2.47 8.07
N ASN A 555 -17.68 -1.34 7.87
CA ASN A 555 -18.87 -1.25 7.04
C ASN A 555 -18.54 -1.08 5.56
N SER A 556 -17.50 -0.30 5.21
CA SER A 556 -17.09 -0.06 3.83
C SER A 556 -15.69 0.55 3.77
N SER A 557 -15.09 0.60 2.58
CA SER A 557 -13.85 1.35 2.34
C SER A 557 -14.14 2.84 2.13
N MET A 558 -13.11 3.69 2.36
CA MET A 558 -13.20 5.14 2.11
C MET A 558 -13.25 5.46 0.62
N ILE A 559 -12.38 4.84 -0.19
CA ILE A 559 -12.41 4.91 -1.66
C ILE A 559 -13.29 3.77 -2.17
N ARG A 560 -14.26 4.09 -3.03
CA ARG A 560 -15.21 3.11 -3.55
C ARG A 560 -15.27 3.21 -5.08
N PRO A 561 -14.68 2.26 -5.81
CA PRO A 561 -14.83 2.18 -7.26
C PRO A 561 -16.30 2.11 -7.67
N LEU A 562 -16.65 2.73 -8.79
CA LEU A 562 -18.05 2.82 -9.23
C LEU A 562 -18.68 1.45 -9.46
N ILE A 563 -17.91 0.49 -9.96
CA ILE A 563 -18.34 -0.90 -10.17
C ILE A 563 -18.83 -1.59 -8.89
N MET A 564 -18.32 -1.19 -7.72
CA MET A 564 -18.73 -1.78 -6.43
C MET A 564 -20.11 -1.29 -5.98
N ILE A 565 -20.58 -0.17 -6.53
CA ILE A 565 -21.86 0.46 -6.17
C ILE A 565 -22.92 0.20 -7.23
N TRP A 566 -22.53 0.24 -8.50
CA TRP A 566 -23.41 0.04 -9.66
C TRP A 566 -22.91 -1.09 -10.57
N PRO A 567 -22.86 -2.35 -10.09
CA PRO A 567 -22.34 -3.49 -10.86
C PRO A 567 -23.22 -3.86 -12.07
N GLU A 568 -24.49 -3.48 -12.07
CA GLU A 568 -25.42 -3.73 -13.20
C GLU A 568 -25.20 -2.73 -14.36
N ASP A 569 -24.49 -1.67 -14.11
CA ASP A 569 -24.19 -0.61 -15.07
C ASP A 569 -22.85 -0.87 -15.76
N ARG A 570 -22.90 -1.27 -17.04
CA ARG A 570 -21.72 -1.66 -17.81
C ARG A 570 -20.67 -0.58 -17.99
N ASP A 571 -21.08 0.69 -18.01
CA ASP A 571 -20.14 1.80 -18.16
C ASP A 571 -19.23 1.94 -16.94
N THR A 572 -19.67 1.48 -15.76
CA THR A 572 -18.84 1.47 -14.55
C THR A 572 -17.65 0.51 -14.63
N TYR A 573 -17.68 -0.49 -15.53
CA TYR A 573 -16.58 -1.44 -15.74
C TYR A 573 -15.33 -0.79 -16.33
N GLN A 574 -15.49 0.35 -17.00
CA GLN A 574 -14.42 1.11 -17.65
C GLN A 574 -14.14 2.45 -16.96
N ALA A 575 -15.00 2.87 -16.02
CA ALA A 575 -14.85 4.14 -15.31
C ALA A 575 -13.84 3.99 -14.13
N ASP A 576 -12.56 3.80 -14.47
CA ASP A 576 -11.46 3.55 -13.52
C ASP A 576 -10.62 4.79 -13.19
N ASP A 577 -10.98 5.94 -13.74
CA ASP A 577 -10.30 7.23 -13.57
C ASP A 577 -11.08 8.23 -12.68
N GLN A 578 -12.11 7.73 -12.00
CA GLN A 578 -12.97 8.43 -11.06
C GLN A 578 -13.54 7.44 -10.02
N TYR A 579 -13.93 7.94 -8.85
CA TYR A 579 -14.37 7.07 -7.75
C TYR A 579 -15.25 7.83 -6.76
N MET A 580 -15.99 7.09 -5.92
CA MET A 580 -16.64 7.66 -4.75
C MET A 580 -15.67 7.76 -3.57
N PHE A 581 -15.59 8.92 -2.96
CA PHE A 581 -14.95 9.14 -1.67
C PHE A 581 -16.05 9.14 -0.58
N GLY A 582 -16.15 8.02 0.14
CA GLY A 582 -17.30 7.76 0.99
C GLY A 582 -18.60 7.49 0.22
N PRO A 583 -19.77 7.62 0.85
CA PRO A 583 -21.05 7.30 0.24
C PRO A 583 -21.62 8.39 -0.68
N SER A 584 -21.19 9.63 -0.52
CA SER A 584 -21.89 10.81 -1.05
C SER A 584 -21.13 11.53 -2.15
N LEU A 585 -19.80 11.54 -2.11
CA LEU A 585 -18.97 12.42 -2.94
C LEU A 585 -18.24 11.64 -4.03
N MET A 586 -18.52 11.95 -5.31
CA MET A 586 -17.73 11.44 -6.42
C MET A 586 -16.64 12.43 -6.80
N VAL A 587 -15.44 11.89 -7.01
CA VAL A 587 -14.22 12.63 -7.36
C VAL A 587 -13.77 12.19 -8.76
N ALA A 588 -13.57 13.15 -9.66
CA ALA A 588 -13.09 12.92 -11.03
C ALA A 588 -11.83 13.74 -11.30
N PRO A 589 -10.64 13.30 -10.87
CA PRO A 589 -9.39 14.05 -11.00
C PRO A 589 -9.01 14.31 -12.46
N VAL A 590 -8.42 15.46 -12.75
CA VAL A 590 -7.82 15.75 -14.05
C VAL A 590 -6.39 15.27 -14.09
N TYR A 591 -6.03 14.44 -15.06
CA TYR A 591 -4.75 13.75 -15.17
C TYR A 591 -4.05 13.95 -16.53
N THR A 592 -4.40 15.01 -17.25
CA THR A 592 -3.82 15.31 -18.56
C THR A 592 -3.28 16.74 -18.58
N LEU A 593 -2.06 16.91 -19.10
CA LEU A 593 -1.42 18.20 -19.26
C LEU A 593 -2.28 19.17 -20.07
N ASN A 594 -2.36 20.41 -19.61
CA ASN A 594 -3.13 21.51 -20.24
C ASN A 594 -4.64 21.27 -20.35
N ALA A 595 -5.18 20.20 -19.76
CA ALA A 595 -6.62 19.98 -19.75
C ALA A 595 -7.33 20.98 -18.82
N ARG A 596 -8.43 21.54 -19.30
CA ARG A 596 -9.33 22.43 -18.55
C ARG A 596 -10.74 21.85 -18.46
N GLY A 597 -10.85 20.55 -18.63
CA GLY A 597 -12.05 19.75 -18.52
C GLY A 597 -11.75 18.29 -18.82
N ARG A 598 -12.71 17.41 -18.58
CA ARG A 598 -12.62 15.99 -18.89
C ARG A 598 -14.01 15.37 -19.08
N HIS A 599 -14.05 14.22 -19.72
CA HIS A 599 -15.24 13.39 -19.69
C HIS A 599 -15.38 12.73 -18.32
N VAL A 600 -16.61 12.70 -17.79
CA VAL A 600 -17.00 11.99 -16.57
C VAL A 600 -18.20 11.11 -16.85
N TYR A 601 -18.31 10.01 -16.14
CA TYR A 601 -19.48 9.14 -16.13
C TYR A 601 -20.23 9.28 -14.81
N LEU A 602 -21.50 9.64 -14.85
CA LEU A 602 -22.38 9.83 -13.70
C LEU A 602 -23.37 8.66 -13.63
N PRO A 603 -23.15 7.61 -12.82
CA PRO A 603 -24.01 6.43 -12.78
C PRO A 603 -25.24 6.63 -11.90
N GLY A 604 -26.27 5.84 -12.14
CA GLY A 604 -27.37 5.54 -11.21
C GLY A 604 -28.42 6.62 -11.06
N CYS A 605 -28.07 7.82 -10.61
CA CYS A 605 -28.98 8.91 -10.24
C CYS A 605 -28.56 10.25 -10.85
N ASP A 606 -29.24 11.34 -10.54
CA ASP A 606 -28.82 12.70 -10.83
C ASP A 606 -27.79 13.16 -9.78
N TRP A 607 -27.00 14.19 -10.13
CA TRP A 607 -25.86 14.64 -9.35
C TRP A 607 -25.82 16.15 -9.25
N LEU A 608 -25.43 16.66 -8.10
CA LEU A 608 -25.11 18.09 -7.96
C LEU A 608 -23.63 18.33 -8.24
N ASN A 609 -23.34 19.13 -9.27
CA ASN A 609 -21.97 19.60 -9.51
C ASN A 609 -21.61 20.67 -8.46
N LEU A 610 -20.63 20.38 -7.61
CA LEU A 610 -20.28 21.27 -6.50
C LEU A 610 -19.58 22.56 -6.96
N SER A 611 -19.03 22.59 -8.18
CA SER A 611 -18.39 23.80 -8.71
C SER A 611 -19.38 24.80 -9.32
N SER A 612 -20.42 24.31 -10.01
CA SER A 612 -21.42 25.16 -10.66
C SER A 612 -22.71 25.32 -9.87
N GLY A 613 -22.98 24.43 -8.89
CA GLY A 613 -24.26 24.38 -8.19
C GLY A 613 -25.42 23.81 -9.02
N GLU A 614 -25.15 23.24 -10.18
CA GLU A 614 -26.16 22.72 -11.10
C GLU A 614 -26.42 21.24 -10.88
N ILE A 615 -27.69 20.84 -11.05
CA ILE A 615 -28.05 19.40 -11.10
C ILE A 615 -27.73 18.87 -12.49
N VAL A 616 -26.89 17.85 -12.54
CA VAL A 616 -26.44 17.16 -13.76
C VAL A 616 -27.08 15.79 -13.83
N ARG A 617 -27.76 15.49 -14.90
CA ARG A 617 -28.38 14.17 -15.12
C ARG A 617 -27.33 13.09 -15.32
N LYS A 618 -27.66 11.88 -14.91
CA LYS A 618 -26.83 10.68 -15.13
C LYS A 618 -26.37 10.49 -16.59
N GLY A 619 -25.28 9.75 -16.77
CA GLY A 619 -24.69 9.42 -18.07
C GLY A 619 -23.34 10.13 -18.30
N HIS A 620 -22.83 10.02 -19.52
CA HIS A 620 -21.57 10.67 -19.92
C HIS A 620 -21.74 12.17 -20.05
N ARG A 621 -20.83 12.93 -19.45
CA ARG A 621 -20.84 14.39 -19.43
C ARG A 621 -19.44 14.95 -19.65
N TRP A 622 -19.37 16.15 -20.17
CA TRP A 622 -18.16 16.96 -20.11
C TRP A 622 -18.18 17.77 -18.80
N ALA A 623 -17.10 17.70 -18.05
CA ALA A 623 -16.88 18.49 -16.84
C ALA A 623 -15.85 19.58 -17.13
N GLU A 624 -16.25 20.84 -17.01
CA GLU A 624 -15.30 21.95 -17.00
C GLU A 624 -14.43 21.87 -15.75
N ALA A 625 -13.13 22.04 -15.91
CA ALA A 625 -12.15 21.96 -14.82
C ALA A 625 -10.99 22.94 -15.05
N PRO A 626 -11.20 24.25 -14.84
CA PRO A 626 -10.10 25.21 -14.75
C PRO A 626 -9.00 24.68 -13.82
N LEU A 627 -7.78 25.20 -13.93
CA LEU A 627 -6.63 24.64 -13.21
C LEU A 627 -6.83 24.58 -11.69
N ASP A 628 -7.61 25.51 -11.14
CA ASP A 628 -7.91 25.61 -9.72
C ASP A 628 -9.16 24.80 -9.27
N THR A 629 -9.69 23.94 -10.14
CA THR A 629 -10.93 23.21 -9.91
C THR A 629 -10.74 21.72 -10.16
N VAL A 630 -11.12 20.90 -9.17
CA VAL A 630 -11.31 19.45 -9.32
C VAL A 630 -12.80 19.18 -9.49
N PRO A 631 -13.25 18.42 -10.51
CA PRO A 631 -14.64 18.04 -10.65
C PRO A 631 -15.13 17.16 -9.50
N LEU A 632 -16.11 17.66 -8.77
CA LEU A 632 -16.75 17.01 -7.62
C LEU A 632 -18.24 16.97 -7.80
N TYR A 633 -18.84 15.82 -7.53
CA TYR A 633 -20.28 15.63 -7.64
C TYR A 633 -20.87 15.03 -6.37
N LEU A 634 -21.89 15.67 -5.83
CA LEU A 634 -22.66 15.14 -4.71
C LEU A 634 -23.79 14.27 -5.28
N LYS A 635 -23.90 13.07 -4.77
CA LYS A 635 -24.95 12.12 -5.15
C LYS A 635 -26.33 12.59 -4.67
N GLU A 636 -27.37 12.39 -5.48
CA GLU A 636 -28.76 12.60 -5.09
C GLU A 636 -29.10 11.93 -3.76
N ASP A 637 -29.98 12.52 -2.96
CA ASP A 637 -30.36 12.06 -1.62
C ASP A 637 -29.17 11.86 -0.64
N SER A 638 -28.12 12.64 -0.83
CA SER A 638 -26.93 12.62 0.03
C SER A 638 -26.64 14.00 0.59
N LEU A 639 -25.83 14.02 1.64
CA LEU A 639 -25.30 15.25 2.21
C LEU A 639 -23.81 15.13 2.48
N ILE A 640 -23.12 16.25 2.48
CA ILE A 640 -21.77 16.40 3.00
C ILE A 640 -21.79 17.45 4.12
N VAL A 641 -20.90 17.29 5.05
CA VAL A 641 -20.77 18.19 6.21
C VAL A 641 -19.45 18.91 6.09
N SER A 642 -19.45 20.21 6.19
CA SER A 642 -18.26 21.05 6.09
C SER A 642 -18.11 21.97 7.32
N THR A 643 -16.94 22.59 7.43
CA THR A 643 -16.58 23.58 8.46
C THR A 643 -15.61 24.59 7.86
N GLU A 644 -15.36 25.69 8.54
CA GLU A 644 -14.27 26.59 8.16
C GLU A 644 -12.92 25.86 8.30
N PRO A 645 -12.00 26.02 7.32
CA PRO A 645 -10.68 25.39 7.38
C PRO A 645 -9.84 25.98 8.53
N SER A 646 -9.18 25.13 9.28
CA SER A 646 -8.20 25.49 10.33
C SER A 646 -6.78 25.28 9.84
N GLN A 647 -5.79 25.92 10.52
CA GLN A 647 -4.38 25.75 10.17
C GLN A 647 -3.83 24.35 10.52
N TYR A 648 -4.43 23.68 11.50
CA TYR A 648 -4.16 22.30 11.93
C TYR A 648 -5.35 21.76 12.71
N LEU A 649 -5.48 20.46 12.78
CA LEU A 649 -6.71 19.82 13.26
C LEU A 649 -6.94 19.91 14.77
N GLU A 650 -5.90 20.04 15.57
CA GLU A 650 -6.08 20.24 17.01
C GLU A 650 -6.67 21.64 17.35
N SER A 651 -6.56 22.61 16.44
CA SER A 651 -7.20 23.92 16.56
C SER A 651 -8.61 23.99 15.96
N ALA A 652 -9.06 22.92 15.31
CA ALA A 652 -10.34 22.89 14.63
C ALA A 652 -11.52 22.97 15.59
N VAL A 653 -12.41 23.92 15.36
CA VAL A 653 -13.66 24.09 16.14
C VAL A 653 -14.82 23.53 15.30
N TRP A 654 -15.17 22.27 15.54
CA TRP A 654 -16.28 21.62 14.82
C TRP A 654 -17.67 21.92 15.41
N SER A 655 -17.81 23.00 16.19
CA SER A 655 -19.10 23.48 16.70
C SER A 655 -19.92 24.23 15.64
N ARG A 656 -19.29 24.67 14.55
CA ARG A 656 -19.94 25.27 13.39
C ARG A 656 -19.83 24.30 12.23
N ILE A 657 -20.91 23.59 11.97
CA ILE A 657 -21.03 22.62 10.89
C ILE A 657 -22.03 23.17 9.88
N GLU A 658 -21.62 23.20 8.61
CA GLU A 658 -22.46 23.50 7.46
C GLU A 658 -22.87 22.19 6.77
N VAL A 659 -24.11 22.13 6.27
CA VAL A 659 -24.66 20.94 5.61
C VAL A 659 -25.06 21.27 4.18
#